data_a59a18c45ff6a950c86eb48c56c3beb8
#
_entry.id   a59a18c45ff6a950c86eb48c56c3beb8
#
_cell.length_a   1.000
_cell.length_b   1.000
_cell.length_c   1.000
_cell.angle_alpha   90.00
_cell.angle_beta   90.00
_cell.angle_gamma   90.00
#
_symmetry.space_group_name_H-M   'P 1'
#
loop_
_entity.id
_entity.type
_entity.pdbx_description
1 polymer ?
#
loop_
_entity_poly.entity_id
_entity_poly.type
_entity_poly.pdbx_seq_one_letter_code
_entity_poly.pdbx_strand_id
1 'polypeptide(L)'
;MAVAAAALVAGCATADKQAPKNTINQEEVMSKLTLEDKAHFVIGTGMAGFSGNDAVIGATRNLVPGAAGTTYPLDSLGIPAVVLADGPAGLRIDAKREGDSATYYCTHFPIGTLLASTWNTQLIEQVGQAIGEEVKEYGADVLLAPALNIMRNPLCGRNFEYYSEDPVVAGKTASAYITGVQKNDVGTSIKHFAANNQETNRMNNDAHISQRALREIYLKGFEIAIKESQPWTVRTSYNYINGVYTSESKDLVTTILRDEWGYQGTVMTDWFGGKDGAKQMWAGNDMLQPGKAEQFDSIVAGVKSGKLAEADLDRSVQRILNLIEKSPRFQGYKYSNKPDLKAHAAVTRQSAAEGMVLMKNGGVLPFAKNIKNVALYGNTSYDFIAGGTGSGNVNHAYVVSLLDGLKNGGYTVSDELKNAYTTYAADCKAKEEAEIEAAAKKDPKNAMLLRFMPRPLPAEKQFSADELAKQASQADVAVITLGRISGEFMDRKAADFNLSDSERKLIEQVCDVYHKAGKQVVVLLNIGGVIETATWKELPDAILCAWQAGQEGGNSVVDVLSGKQSPSGKFTMTWPIKFTDAYSSKNFPIDQDPRIDMMNQGQKGNVKNVDYTDYEEDIYVGYRYFDSFEVPVSYPFGYGLSYTTFDYSDAKITEKGDAFEISVTVKNTGKLEGKEVVELYISAPDNKAANKPVKELKAYAKTKLLAPDETETVVMTVKAADLASFDEAASAWVVAAGEYQFLVGASSQDIKATLKATAKAQQTKVNNVMKPQGTMNLLKR
;
A
#
# COMPACT_ATOMS: atom_id res chain seq x y z
N MET A 1 40.93 43.36 -25.10
CA MET A 1 41.74 43.23 -23.88
C MET A 1 40.88 43.56 -22.70
N ALA A 2 40.48 42.60 -21.92
CA ALA A 2 40.17 42.64 -20.50
C ALA A 2 39.90 41.22 -20.04
N VAL A 3 40.86 40.67 -19.34
CA VAL A 3 40.82 39.37 -18.72
C VAL A 3 40.07 39.53 -17.37
N ALA A 4 38.96 38.85 -17.17
CA ALA A 4 38.31 38.78 -15.87
C ALA A 4 38.72 37.47 -15.21
N ALA A 5 39.44 37.59 -14.11
CA ALA A 5 39.85 36.49 -13.24
C ALA A 5 38.64 35.98 -12.42
N ALA A 6 38.36 34.71 -12.52
CA ALA A 6 37.43 34.05 -11.64
C ALA A 6 38.16 33.62 -10.36
N ALA A 7 37.76 34.19 -9.22
CA ALA A 7 38.24 33.80 -7.91
C ALA A 7 37.47 32.53 -7.48
N LEU A 8 38.18 31.38 -7.34
CA LEU A 8 37.69 30.22 -6.64
C LEU A 8 37.65 30.54 -5.13
N VAL A 9 36.46 30.62 -4.57
CA VAL A 9 36.26 30.55 -3.12
C VAL A 9 36.19 29.06 -2.75
N ALA A 10 37.28 28.57 -2.21
CA ALA A 10 37.29 27.26 -1.54
C ALA A 10 36.58 27.42 -0.20
N GLY A 11 35.29 27.03 -0.17
CA GLY A 11 34.56 26.87 1.07
C GLY A 11 35.08 25.61 1.79
N CYS A 12 35.80 25.80 2.88
CA CYS A 12 36.04 24.75 3.85
C CYS A 12 34.69 24.31 4.42
N ALA A 13 34.17 23.18 3.97
CA ALA A 13 33.13 22.48 4.68
C ALA A 13 33.75 21.97 6.00
N THR A 14 33.45 22.63 7.10
CA THR A 14 33.65 22.08 8.43
C THR A 14 32.75 20.84 8.52
N ALA A 15 33.36 19.65 8.49
CA ALA A 15 32.66 18.45 8.84
C ALA A 15 32.09 18.64 10.26
N ASP A 16 30.79 18.76 10.38
CA ASP A 16 30.09 18.67 11.65
C ASP A 16 30.52 17.35 12.29
N LYS A 17 31.32 17.43 13.35
CA LYS A 17 31.59 16.28 14.20
C LYS A 17 30.25 15.91 14.83
N GLN A 18 29.57 14.90 14.29
CA GLN A 18 28.41 14.29 14.93
C GLN A 18 28.77 14.05 16.41
N ALA A 19 27.95 14.58 17.30
CA ALA A 19 28.06 14.27 18.73
C ALA A 19 28.06 12.74 18.91
N PRO A 20 28.81 12.18 19.84
CA PRO A 20 28.80 10.75 20.08
C PRO A 20 27.37 10.29 20.37
N LYS A 21 26.88 9.28 19.63
CA LYS A 21 25.55 8.71 19.86
C LYS A 21 25.49 8.10 21.26
N ASN A 22 24.40 8.33 21.98
CA ASN A 22 24.14 7.63 23.23
C ASN A 22 24.05 6.12 22.95
N THR A 23 24.61 5.30 23.83
CA THR A 23 24.60 3.85 23.72
C THR A 23 24.04 3.20 24.98
N ILE A 24 23.39 2.06 24.83
CA ILE A 24 22.89 1.24 25.93
C ILE A 24 23.95 0.19 26.28
N ASN A 25 24.39 0.17 27.54
CA ASN A 25 25.18 -0.94 28.04
C ASN A 25 24.28 -2.15 28.29
N GLN A 26 24.09 -2.98 27.26
CA GLN A 26 23.16 -4.09 27.30
C GLN A 26 23.51 -5.14 28.37
N GLU A 27 24.78 -5.43 28.57
CA GLU A 27 25.21 -6.38 29.60
C GLU A 27 24.79 -5.89 31.00
N GLU A 28 25.00 -4.61 31.28
CA GLU A 28 24.58 -4.01 32.54
C GLU A 28 23.07 -4.03 32.72
N VAL A 29 22.31 -3.65 31.67
CA VAL A 29 20.83 -3.68 31.72
C VAL A 29 20.36 -5.10 31.94
N MET A 30 20.81 -6.06 31.15
CA MET A 30 20.41 -7.48 31.26
C MET A 30 20.72 -8.08 32.63
N SER A 31 21.85 -7.72 33.25
CA SER A 31 22.24 -8.22 34.57
C SER A 31 21.35 -7.74 35.72
N LYS A 32 20.60 -6.65 35.50
CA LYS A 32 19.70 -6.06 36.50
C LYS A 32 18.24 -6.50 36.35
N LEU A 33 17.87 -7.13 35.22
CA LEU A 33 16.49 -7.54 34.96
C LEU A 33 16.19 -8.93 35.57
N THR A 34 15.10 -9.00 36.31
CA THR A 34 14.49 -10.28 36.74
C THR A 34 13.75 -10.90 35.53
N LEU A 35 13.32 -12.16 35.67
CA LEU A 35 12.48 -12.83 34.69
C LEU A 35 11.20 -12.03 34.42
N GLU A 36 10.59 -11.54 35.47
CA GLU A 36 9.37 -10.75 35.41
C GLU A 36 9.60 -9.41 34.70
N ASP A 37 10.71 -8.73 34.92
CA ASP A 37 11.09 -7.50 34.20
C ASP A 37 11.27 -7.77 32.70
N LYS A 38 11.96 -8.84 32.34
CA LYS A 38 12.13 -9.26 30.94
C LYS A 38 10.79 -9.56 30.26
N ALA A 39 9.89 -10.28 30.97
CA ALA A 39 8.56 -10.60 30.47
C ALA A 39 7.69 -9.35 30.27
N HIS A 40 7.79 -8.35 31.14
CA HIS A 40 7.13 -7.05 30.95
C HIS A 40 7.72 -6.28 29.76
N PHE A 41 9.03 -6.31 29.61
CA PHE A 41 9.74 -5.53 28.60
C PHE A 41 9.42 -5.94 27.16
N VAL A 42 9.13 -7.23 26.92
CA VAL A 42 8.73 -7.74 25.61
C VAL A 42 7.25 -7.53 25.30
N ILE A 43 6.48 -6.99 26.25
CA ILE A 43 5.07 -6.67 26.09
C ILE A 43 4.91 -5.18 25.95
N GLY A 44 4.33 -4.75 24.85
CA GLY A 44 4.07 -3.34 24.58
C GLY A 44 2.93 -2.77 25.42
N THR A 45 2.70 -1.47 25.27
CA THR A 45 1.57 -0.78 25.88
C THR A 45 0.59 -0.35 24.78
N GLY A 46 -0.71 -0.42 25.03
CA GLY A 46 -1.74 -0.11 24.07
C GLY A 46 -2.16 1.36 24.04
N MET A 47 -3.14 1.64 23.19
CA MET A 47 -3.80 2.96 23.12
C MET A 47 -4.65 3.20 24.37
N ALA A 48 -4.63 4.44 24.89
CA ALA A 48 -5.56 4.88 25.93
C ALA A 48 -7.01 4.77 25.40
N GLY A 49 -7.90 4.15 26.19
CA GLY A 49 -9.33 4.04 25.86
C GLY A 49 -9.75 2.80 25.06
N PHE A 50 -8.83 1.97 24.58
CA PHE A 50 -9.15 0.67 23.97
C PHE A 50 -9.18 -0.49 25.00
N SER A 51 -8.72 -0.25 26.21
CA SER A 51 -8.83 -1.19 27.30
C SER A 51 -10.25 -1.15 27.83
N GLY A 52 -11.09 -2.09 27.40
CA GLY A 52 -12.16 -2.57 28.27
C GLY A 52 -11.60 -2.92 29.65
N ASN A 53 -12.38 -3.52 30.55
CA ASN A 53 -11.94 -3.91 31.91
C ASN A 53 -10.73 -4.87 31.98
N ASP A 54 -10.16 -5.27 30.82
CA ASP A 54 -8.96 -6.08 30.76
C ASP A 54 -7.73 -5.14 30.78
N ALA A 55 -7.10 -5.08 31.93
CA ALA A 55 -5.90 -4.27 32.14
C ALA A 55 -4.80 -4.73 31.20
N VAL A 56 -4.50 -3.91 30.18
CA VAL A 56 -3.27 -4.02 29.41
C VAL A 56 -2.10 -3.85 30.38
N ILE A 57 -1.16 -4.78 30.40
CA ILE A 57 0.03 -4.68 31.24
C ILE A 57 0.83 -3.44 30.80
N GLY A 58 1.10 -2.60 31.78
CA GLY A 58 1.75 -1.30 31.55
C GLY A 58 0.71 -0.21 31.26
N ALA A 59 0.66 0.79 32.11
CA ALA A 59 -0.16 1.98 31.87
C ALA A 59 0.28 2.60 30.55
N THR A 60 -0.69 2.83 29.65
CA THR A 60 -0.44 3.58 28.42
C THR A 60 0.09 4.96 28.80
N ARG A 61 1.36 5.19 28.58
CA ARG A 61 1.90 6.55 28.66
C ARG A 61 1.47 7.28 27.41
N ASN A 62 0.61 8.27 27.57
CA ASN A 62 0.11 9.08 26.45
C ASN A 62 1.19 10.10 26.02
N LEU A 63 2.34 9.58 25.56
CA LEU A 63 3.48 10.39 25.11
C LEU A 63 3.14 11.20 23.86
N VAL A 64 2.43 10.54 22.92
CA VAL A 64 1.88 11.16 21.72
C VAL A 64 0.42 10.71 21.60
N PRO A 65 -0.54 11.56 21.92
CA PRO A 65 -1.95 11.22 21.83
C PRO A 65 -2.36 10.73 20.45
N GLY A 66 -3.13 9.62 20.40
CA GLY A 66 -3.56 8.99 19.16
C GLY A 66 -2.53 8.04 18.55
N ALA A 67 -1.32 7.93 19.07
CA ALA A 67 -0.37 6.90 18.67
C ALA A 67 -0.88 5.49 19.03
N ALA A 68 -0.46 4.49 18.27
CA ALA A 68 -0.96 3.12 18.39
C ALA A 68 -0.49 2.40 19.68
N GLY A 69 0.68 2.76 20.20
CA GLY A 69 1.23 2.19 21.41
C GLY A 69 2.68 2.58 21.66
N THR A 70 3.30 1.96 22.65
CA THR A 70 4.72 2.16 22.99
C THR A 70 5.39 0.86 23.39
N THR A 71 6.72 0.85 23.45
CA THR A 71 7.47 -0.15 24.19
C THR A 71 7.30 0.07 25.70
N TYR A 72 7.58 -0.96 26.50
CA TYR A 72 7.60 -0.84 27.96
C TYR A 72 8.88 -0.10 28.41
N PRO A 73 8.78 0.96 29.25
CA PRO A 73 9.95 1.68 29.72
C PRO A 73 10.60 0.99 30.93
N LEU A 74 11.92 1.14 31.04
CA LEU A 74 12.70 0.79 32.23
C LEU A 74 13.32 2.05 32.83
N ASP A 75 12.49 2.90 33.42
CA ASP A 75 12.87 4.25 33.87
C ASP A 75 14.02 4.23 34.86
N SER A 76 14.06 3.25 35.77
CA SER A 76 15.14 3.07 36.76
C SER A 76 16.50 2.78 36.10
N LEU A 77 16.52 2.34 34.86
CA LEU A 77 17.72 2.06 34.07
C LEU A 77 17.94 3.09 32.97
N GLY A 78 17.15 4.16 32.92
CA GLY A 78 17.28 5.22 31.90
C GLY A 78 16.81 4.79 30.50
N ILE A 79 16.02 3.72 30.39
CA ILE A 79 15.51 3.21 29.11
C ILE A 79 14.09 3.77 28.90
N PRO A 80 13.89 4.73 27.95
CA PRO A 80 12.58 5.32 27.70
C PRO A 80 11.66 4.39 26.88
N ALA A 81 10.37 4.68 26.92
CA ALA A 81 9.44 4.09 25.97
C ALA A 81 9.64 4.67 24.57
N VAL A 82 9.53 3.82 23.55
CA VAL A 82 9.53 4.20 22.12
C VAL A 82 8.09 4.26 21.63
N VAL A 83 7.72 5.33 20.92
CA VAL A 83 6.36 5.56 20.44
C VAL A 83 6.17 4.92 19.05
N LEU A 84 5.13 4.09 18.92
CA LEU A 84 4.71 3.43 17.70
C LEU A 84 3.42 4.09 17.20
N ALA A 85 3.41 4.61 15.97
CA ALA A 85 2.25 5.29 15.41
C ALA A 85 1.87 4.73 14.04
N ASP A 86 0.57 4.62 13.76
CA ASP A 86 0.07 4.22 12.46
C ASP A 86 0.38 5.24 11.38
N GLY A 87 0.46 4.77 10.14
CA GLY A 87 0.13 5.50 8.99
C GLY A 87 0.81 5.16 7.68
N PRO A 88 0.28 4.19 6.91
CA PRO A 88 0.75 3.94 5.55
C PRO A 88 0.52 5.11 4.58
N ALA A 89 -0.50 5.96 4.83
CA ALA A 89 -0.80 7.16 4.04
C ALA A 89 -0.47 8.47 4.77
N GLY A 90 0.38 8.42 5.79
CA GLY A 90 0.78 9.54 6.64
C GLY A 90 0.63 9.21 8.12
N LEU A 91 1.31 9.96 8.96
CA LEU A 91 1.29 9.77 10.41
C LEU A 91 -0.14 9.92 10.96
N ARG A 92 -0.57 8.96 11.80
CA ARG A 92 -1.85 9.02 12.50
C ARG A 92 -1.66 9.28 13.98
N ILE A 93 -1.98 10.50 14.39
CA ILE A 93 -2.03 10.96 15.78
C ILE A 93 -3.27 11.82 16.00
N ASP A 94 -3.63 12.09 17.24
CA ASP A 94 -4.74 13.01 17.54
C ASP A 94 -4.39 14.45 17.16
N ALA A 95 -5.30 15.08 16.41
CA ALA A 95 -5.14 16.48 16.01
C ALA A 95 -5.35 17.46 17.17
N LYS A 96 -6.00 17.03 18.25
CA LYS A 96 -6.27 17.81 19.46
C LYS A 96 -5.71 17.06 20.66
N ARG A 97 -5.13 17.82 21.61
CA ARG A 97 -4.59 17.29 22.86
C ARG A 97 -5.27 17.99 24.02
N GLU A 98 -5.54 17.26 25.09
CA GLU A 98 -6.18 17.81 26.28
C GLU A 98 -5.30 18.90 26.92
N GLY A 99 -5.90 20.05 27.22
CA GLY A 99 -5.19 21.19 27.82
C GLY A 99 -4.28 21.97 26.86
N ASP A 100 -4.28 21.66 25.56
CA ASP A 100 -3.49 22.37 24.57
C ASP A 100 -4.39 22.98 23.48
N SER A 101 -4.17 24.25 23.17
CA SER A 101 -4.89 24.96 22.11
C SER A 101 -4.29 24.73 20.71
N ALA A 102 -3.08 24.16 20.62
CA ALA A 102 -2.43 23.85 19.35
C ALA A 102 -3.16 22.73 18.61
N THR A 103 -2.89 22.62 17.32
CA THR A 103 -3.38 21.54 16.47
C THR A 103 -2.20 20.74 15.93
N TYR A 104 -2.38 19.41 15.86
CA TYR A 104 -1.37 18.44 15.47
C TYR A 104 -1.83 17.65 14.25
N TYR A 105 -2.39 18.35 13.27
CA TYR A 105 -2.77 17.73 12.00
C TYR A 105 -1.54 17.20 11.26
N CYS A 106 -1.75 16.06 10.59
CA CYS A 106 -0.74 15.44 9.75
C CYS A 106 -1.15 15.53 8.28
N THR A 107 -0.18 15.40 7.38
CA THR A 107 -0.45 15.36 5.95
C THR A 107 -1.04 14.01 5.56
N HIS A 108 -2.18 14.03 4.89
CA HIS A 108 -2.75 12.84 4.25
C HIS A 108 -2.15 12.69 2.86
N PHE A 109 -1.19 11.79 2.73
CA PHE A 109 -0.56 11.42 1.46
C PHE A 109 -1.49 10.52 0.64
N PRO A 110 -1.20 10.32 -0.66
CA PRO A 110 -1.93 9.36 -1.47
C PRO A 110 -1.82 7.93 -0.92
N ILE A 111 -2.83 7.11 -1.20
CA ILE A 111 -2.82 5.70 -0.81
C ILE A 111 -1.70 4.91 -1.49
N GLY A 112 -1.33 3.77 -0.90
CA GLY A 112 -0.25 2.92 -1.41
C GLY A 112 -0.41 2.50 -2.87
N THR A 113 -1.62 2.14 -3.27
CA THR A 113 -1.96 1.78 -4.66
C THR A 113 -1.63 2.92 -5.65
N LEU A 114 -1.96 4.16 -5.30
CA LEU A 114 -1.65 5.32 -6.13
C LEU A 114 -0.14 5.56 -6.18
N LEU A 115 0.53 5.53 -5.04
CA LEU A 115 1.98 5.72 -4.97
C LEU A 115 2.72 4.68 -5.82
N ALA A 116 2.35 3.41 -5.74
CA ALA A 116 2.93 2.35 -6.56
C ALA A 116 2.67 2.57 -8.05
N SER A 117 1.49 3.12 -8.42
CA SER A 117 1.14 3.46 -9.81
C SER A 117 2.04 4.52 -10.43
N THR A 118 2.84 5.25 -9.64
CA THR A 118 3.88 6.16 -10.16
C THR A 118 5.03 5.41 -10.83
N TRP A 119 5.33 4.18 -10.43
CA TRP A 119 6.53 3.42 -10.83
C TRP A 119 7.83 4.22 -10.65
N ASN A 120 7.83 5.18 -9.74
CA ASN A 120 8.91 6.14 -9.52
C ASN A 120 9.46 6.02 -8.09
N THR A 121 10.45 5.17 -7.90
CA THR A 121 11.05 4.92 -6.58
C THR A 121 11.68 6.16 -5.96
N GLN A 122 12.20 7.09 -6.75
CA GLN A 122 12.76 8.35 -6.24
C GLN A 122 11.66 9.24 -5.64
N LEU A 123 10.51 9.34 -6.29
CA LEU A 123 9.36 10.09 -5.76
C LEU A 123 8.78 9.42 -4.50
N ILE A 124 8.71 8.09 -4.49
CA ILE A 124 8.28 7.33 -3.30
C ILE A 124 9.21 7.60 -2.11
N GLU A 125 10.52 7.65 -2.34
CA GLU A 125 11.50 7.98 -1.31
C GLU A 125 11.28 9.41 -0.77
N GLN A 126 10.96 10.37 -1.61
CA GLN A 126 10.60 11.74 -1.19
C GLN A 126 9.33 11.77 -0.34
N VAL A 127 8.30 11.00 -0.72
CA VAL A 127 7.09 10.83 0.10
C VAL A 127 7.44 10.23 1.45
N GLY A 128 8.23 9.18 1.48
CA GLY A 128 8.72 8.56 2.72
C GLY A 128 9.48 9.55 3.59
N GLN A 129 10.33 10.39 2.99
CA GLN A 129 11.08 11.40 3.72
C GLN A 129 10.17 12.46 4.34
N ALA A 130 9.15 12.92 3.63
CA ALA A 130 8.17 13.88 4.15
C ALA A 130 7.38 13.29 5.33
N ILE A 131 6.93 12.04 5.21
CA ILE A 131 6.23 11.33 6.31
C ILE A 131 7.17 11.16 7.52
N GLY A 132 8.41 10.76 7.28
CA GLY A 132 9.42 10.56 8.35
C GLY A 132 9.73 11.83 9.12
N GLU A 133 9.71 12.99 8.46
CA GLU A 133 9.83 14.28 9.14
C GLU A 133 8.66 14.53 10.11
N GLU A 134 7.42 14.29 9.68
CA GLU A 134 6.27 14.42 10.58
C GLU A 134 6.35 13.45 11.76
N VAL A 135 6.76 12.19 11.51
CA VAL A 135 6.98 11.20 12.57
C VAL A 135 7.95 11.72 13.61
N LYS A 136 9.11 12.21 13.17
CA LYS A 136 10.16 12.74 14.06
C LYS A 136 9.71 13.98 14.81
N GLU A 137 9.17 14.97 14.11
CA GLU A 137 8.84 16.27 14.68
C GLU A 137 7.63 16.22 15.62
N TYR A 138 6.71 15.25 15.45
CA TYR A 138 5.61 15.02 16.38
C TYR A 138 5.93 14.04 17.52
N GLY A 139 7.17 13.56 17.61
CA GLY A 139 7.68 12.78 18.73
C GLY A 139 7.34 11.28 18.67
N ALA A 140 6.92 10.76 17.52
CA ALA A 140 6.86 9.31 17.27
C ALA A 140 8.25 8.79 16.85
N ASP A 141 8.53 7.53 17.15
CA ASP A 141 9.84 6.93 16.91
C ASP A 141 9.81 5.88 15.80
N VAL A 142 8.69 5.17 15.64
CA VAL A 142 8.48 4.13 14.61
C VAL A 142 7.13 4.31 13.95
N LEU A 143 7.12 4.39 12.62
CA LEU A 143 5.92 4.37 11.80
C LEU A 143 5.53 2.93 11.48
N LEU A 144 4.26 2.56 11.73
CA LEU A 144 3.71 1.24 11.46
C LEU A 144 3.32 1.11 9.98
N ALA A 145 4.28 1.25 9.11
CA ALA A 145 4.19 1.24 7.65
C ALA A 145 5.58 0.90 7.05
N PRO A 146 5.66 0.58 5.75
CA PRO A 146 4.59 0.41 4.77
C PRO A 146 3.88 -0.95 4.87
N ALA A 147 2.70 -1.05 4.21
CA ALA A 147 2.00 -2.30 4.00
C ALA A 147 2.24 -2.80 2.57
N LEU A 148 2.65 -4.07 2.39
CA LEU A 148 3.09 -4.58 1.08
C LEU A 148 2.58 -6.00 0.76
N ASN A 149 1.48 -6.42 1.34
CA ASN A 149 0.85 -7.68 0.96
C ASN A 149 0.44 -7.65 -0.53
N ILE A 150 0.40 -8.83 -1.13
CA ILE A 150 0.02 -8.97 -2.54
C ILE A 150 -1.48 -8.71 -2.72
N MET A 151 -1.85 -7.95 -3.74
CA MET A 151 -3.24 -7.76 -4.17
C MET A 151 -3.74 -9.04 -4.84
N ARG A 152 -4.11 -10.03 -4.02
CA ARG A 152 -4.50 -11.36 -4.47
C ARG A 152 -5.90 -11.39 -5.08
N ASN A 153 -6.83 -10.65 -4.49
CA ASN A 153 -8.22 -10.57 -4.92
C ASN A 153 -8.68 -9.11 -4.97
N PRO A 154 -9.46 -8.70 -6.00
CA PRO A 154 -9.94 -7.32 -6.14
C PRO A 154 -10.77 -6.81 -4.96
N LEU A 155 -11.40 -7.69 -4.19
CA LEU A 155 -12.30 -7.31 -3.10
C LEU A 155 -11.62 -7.24 -1.72
N CYS A 156 -10.34 -7.58 -1.59
CA CYS A 156 -9.65 -7.43 -0.30
C CYS A 156 -9.71 -5.97 0.17
N GLY A 157 -10.25 -5.75 1.36
CA GLY A 157 -10.52 -4.42 1.90
C GLY A 157 -9.29 -3.54 2.04
N ARG A 158 -8.13 -4.13 2.32
CA ARG A 158 -6.87 -3.41 2.53
C ARG A 158 -6.02 -3.21 1.26
N ASN A 159 -6.51 -3.59 0.07
CA ASN A 159 -5.76 -3.36 -1.17
C ASN A 159 -5.38 -1.89 -1.38
N PHE A 160 -6.16 -0.93 -0.87
CA PHE A 160 -5.86 0.50 -1.01
C PHE A 160 -4.49 0.89 -0.43
N GLU A 161 -4.05 0.25 0.64
CA GLU A 161 -2.74 0.50 1.27
C GLU A 161 -1.63 -0.41 0.75
N TYR A 162 -1.97 -1.45 -0.03
CA TYR A 162 -1.01 -2.33 -0.68
C TYR A 162 -0.55 -1.75 -2.03
N TYR A 163 0.54 -2.27 -2.56
CA TYR A 163 1.21 -1.69 -3.71
C TYR A 163 0.87 -2.39 -5.03
N SER A 164 0.82 -3.71 -5.07
CA SER A 164 0.73 -4.44 -6.32
C SER A 164 0.31 -5.90 -6.16
N GLU A 165 -0.15 -6.50 -7.27
CA GLU A 165 -0.24 -7.95 -7.45
C GLU A 165 1.12 -8.60 -7.75
N ASP A 166 2.14 -7.77 -8.08
CA ASP A 166 3.48 -8.23 -8.41
C ASP A 166 4.46 -7.97 -7.25
N PRO A 167 5.21 -9.00 -6.79
CA PRO A 167 6.11 -8.86 -5.64
C PRO A 167 7.33 -7.96 -5.91
N VAL A 168 7.77 -7.79 -7.16
CA VAL A 168 8.89 -6.90 -7.49
C VAL A 168 8.45 -5.44 -7.32
N VAL A 169 7.28 -5.07 -7.86
CA VAL A 169 6.72 -3.72 -7.65
C VAL A 169 6.47 -3.45 -6.18
N ALA A 170 5.85 -4.42 -5.48
CA ALA A 170 5.56 -4.27 -4.05
C ALA A 170 6.84 -4.07 -3.22
N GLY A 171 7.85 -4.91 -3.46
CA GLY A 171 9.12 -4.87 -2.72
C GLY A 171 9.95 -3.61 -3.01
N LYS A 172 10.06 -3.20 -4.28
CA LYS A 172 10.81 -1.99 -4.67
C LYS A 172 10.14 -0.71 -4.18
N THR A 173 8.82 -0.63 -4.26
CA THR A 173 8.06 0.50 -3.71
C THR A 173 8.22 0.59 -2.20
N ALA A 174 8.09 -0.54 -1.49
CA ALA A 174 8.31 -0.59 -0.05
C ALA A 174 9.74 -0.18 0.34
N SER A 175 10.75 -0.69 -0.38
CA SER A 175 12.16 -0.36 -0.14
C SER A 175 12.42 1.15 -0.25
N ALA A 176 11.89 1.79 -1.28
CA ALA A 176 12.02 3.25 -1.47
C ALA A 176 11.32 4.03 -0.34
N TYR A 177 10.11 3.62 0.03
CA TYR A 177 9.35 4.24 1.13
C TYR A 177 10.12 4.12 2.46
N ILE A 178 10.59 2.92 2.81
CA ILE A 178 11.38 2.66 4.03
C ILE A 178 12.64 3.53 4.05
N THR A 179 13.38 3.56 2.96
CA THR A 179 14.59 4.38 2.83
C THR A 179 14.29 5.85 3.09
N GLY A 180 13.21 6.37 2.51
CA GLY A 180 12.79 7.76 2.71
C GLY A 180 12.45 8.07 4.17
N VAL A 181 11.61 7.26 4.81
CA VAL A 181 11.22 7.45 6.21
C VAL A 181 12.45 7.39 7.13
N GLN A 182 13.28 6.36 6.96
CA GLN A 182 14.42 6.11 7.85
C GLN A 182 15.57 7.13 7.71
N LYS A 183 15.60 7.94 6.64
CA LYS A 183 16.51 9.09 6.51
C LYS A 183 16.31 10.16 7.60
N ASN A 184 15.18 10.15 8.29
CA ASN A 184 14.88 11.05 9.39
C ASN A 184 15.29 10.48 10.76
N ASP A 185 16.05 9.41 10.83
CA ASP A 185 16.40 8.68 12.07
C ASP A 185 15.17 8.14 12.83
N VAL A 186 14.06 7.88 12.16
CA VAL A 186 12.88 7.21 12.69
C VAL A 186 12.73 5.84 12.03
N GLY A 187 12.08 4.89 12.72
CA GLY A 187 11.91 3.54 12.21
C GLY A 187 10.68 3.34 11.34
N THR A 188 10.67 2.25 10.59
CA THR A 188 9.50 1.71 9.89
C THR A 188 9.17 0.33 10.43
N SER A 189 7.91 -0.08 10.27
CA SER A 189 7.44 -1.44 10.56
C SER A 189 6.73 -1.98 9.35
N ILE A 190 7.42 -2.79 8.53
CA ILE A 190 6.81 -3.38 7.35
C ILE A 190 5.75 -4.41 7.74
N LYS A 191 4.65 -4.45 7.00
CA LYS A 191 3.47 -5.22 7.35
C LYS A 191 2.69 -5.71 6.13
N HIS A 192 1.89 -6.73 6.24
CA HIS A 192 1.69 -7.65 7.36
C HIS A 192 2.38 -8.97 7.03
N PHE A 193 3.36 -9.37 7.77
CA PHE A 193 4.23 -10.51 7.47
C PHE A 193 3.64 -11.82 8.01
N ALA A 194 2.93 -12.63 7.19
CA ALA A 194 2.72 -12.52 5.76
C ALA A 194 1.33 -13.02 5.37
N ALA A 195 0.99 -12.85 4.08
CA ALA A 195 -0.23 -13.41 3.48
C ALA A 195 -1.55 -12.93 4.12
N ASN A 196 -1.62 -11.70 4.60
CA ASN A 196 -2.87 -11.07 5.02
C ASN A 196 -3.64 -10.56 3.79
N ASN A 197 -4.40 -11.45 3.15
CA ASN A 197 -5.03 -11.20 1.86
C ASN A 197 -6.56 -11.16 1.91
N GLN A 198 -7.15 -11.16 3.10
CA GLN A 198 -8.57 -10.96 3.36
C GLN A 198 -8.77 -10.33 4.74
N GLU A 199 -9.82 -9.54 4.90
CA GLU A 199 -10.23 -8.97 6.19
C GLU A 199 -11.25 -9.86 6.90
N THR A 200 -12.05 -10.60 6.15
CA THR A 200 -13.03 -11.54 6.68
C THR A 200 -12.35 -12.59 7.53
N ASN A 201 -12.71 -12.64 8.84
CA ASN A 201 -12.15 -13.53 9.85
C ASN A 201 -10.61 -13.54 9.91
N ARG A 202 -9.98 -12.39 9.64
CA ARG A 202 -8.52 -12.24 9.47
C ARG A 202 -7.69 -12.77 10.65
N MET A 203 -8.22 -12.73 11.87
CA MET A 203 -7.52 -13.18 13.07
C MET A 203 -7.52 -14.71 13.26
N ASN A 204 -8.34 -15.43 12.49
CA ASN A 204 -8.48 -16.89 12.61
C ASN A 204 -8.41 -17.61 11.26
N ASN A 205 -8.39 -16.87 10.14
CA ASN A 205 -8.25 -17.48 8.82
C ASN A 205 -6.90 -18.17 8.68
N ASP A 206 -6.92 -19.43 8.24
CA ASP A 206 -5.72 -20.20 7.89
C ASP A 206 -5.50 -20.17 6.37
N ALA A 207 -4.48 -19.46 5.94
CA ALA A 207 -4.08 -19.41 4.54
C ALA A 207 -3.25 -20.65 4.19
N HIS A 208 -3.86 -21.59 3.45
CA HIS A 208 -3.16 -22.75 2.94
C HIS A 208 -2.45 -22.38 1.64
N ILE A 209 -1.13 -22.38 1.66
CA ILE A 209 -0.28 -21.88 0.57
C ILE A 209 0.83 -22.88 0.29
N SER A 210 1.07 -23.24 -0.98
CA SER A 210 2.22 -24.04 -1.37
C SER A 210 3.53 -23.34 -0.97
N GLN A 211 4.59 -24.09 -0.73
CA GLN A 211 5.90 -23.49 -0.43
C GLN A 211 6.37 -22.61 -1.62
N ARG A 212 6.07 -23.02 -2.85
CA ARG A 212 6.43 -22.28 -4.05
C ARG A 212 5.73 -20.93 -4.11
N ALA A 213 4.41 -20.89 -4.02
CA ALA A 213 3.64 -19.63 -4.04
C ALA A 213 4.03 -18.74 -2.86
N LEU A 214 4.21 -19.31 -1.67
CA LEU A 214 4.62 -18.57 -0.49
C LEU A 214 5.94 -17.81 -0.75
N ARG A 215 6.97 -18.51 -1.28
CA ARG A 215 8.30 -17.93 -1.52
C ARG A 215 8.38 -17.04 -2.76
N GLU A 216 7.72 -17.41 -3.85
CA GLU A 216 7.80 -16.66 -5.11
C GLU A 216 6.88 -15.42 -5.13
N ILE A 217 5.75 -15.46 -4.40
CA ILE A 217 4.72 -14.42 -4.46
C ILE A 217 4.57 -13.69 -3.11
N TYR A 218 4.13 -14.38 -2.05
CA TYR A 218 3.68 -13.73 -0.81
C TYR A 218 4.81 -13.24 0.09
N LEU A 219 5.99 -13.87 0.03
CA LEU A 219 7.19 -13.47 0.78
C LEU A 219 8.18 -12.65 -0.05
N LYS A 220 8.14 -12.75 -1.39
CA LYS A 220 9.18 -12.13 -2.25
C LYS A 220 9.26 -10.61 -2.10
N GLY A 221 8.14 -9.91 -1.99
CA GLY A 221 8.15 -8.46 -1.76
C GLY A 221 8.81 -8.08 -0.43
N PHE A 222 8.55 -8.83 0.63
CA PHE A 222 9.20 -8.66 1.93
C PHE A 222 10.70 -8.95 1.85
N GLU A 223 11.10 -10.02 1.16
CA GLU A 223 12.52 -10.35 0.95
C GLU A 223 13.27 -9.21 0.29
N ILE A 224 12.71 -8.64 -0.78
CA ILE A 224 13.29 -7.49 -1.50
C ILE A 224 13.42 -6.28 -0.55
N ALA A 225 12.35 -5.90 0.13
CA ALA A 225 12.34 -4.75 1.02
C ALA A 225 13.34 -4.90 2.16
N ILE A 226 13.43 -6.08 2.78
CA ILE A 226 14.37 -6.35 3.87
C ILE A 226 15.81 -6.28 3.39
N LYS A 227 16.14 -6.97 2.30
CA LYS A 227 17.52 -6.99 1.79
C LYS A 227 18.01 -5.63 1.30
N GLU A 228 17.12 -4.80 0.76
CA GLU A 228 17.49 -3.50 0.19
C GLU A 228 17.46 -2.35 1.18
N SER A 229 16.58 -2.39 2.21
CA SER A 229 16.35 -1.23 3.07
C SER A 229 16.49 -1.49 4.58
N GLN A 230 16.55 -2.74 5.03
CA GLN A 230 16.66 -3.12 6.44
C GLN A 230 15.72 -2.29 7.35
N PRO A 231 14.39 -2.49 7.28
CA PRO A 231 13.44 -1.78 8.15
C PRO A 231 13.76 -2.05 9.61
N TRP A 232 13.55 -1.07 10.49
CA TRP A 232 13.84 -1.24 11.92
C TRP A 232 13.00 -2.34 12.55
N THR A 233 11.75 -2.47 12.08
CA THR A 233 10.84 -3.50 12.60
C THR A 233 10.06 -4.19 11.48
N VAL A 234 9.63 -5.43 11.76
CA VAL A 234 8.71 -6.22 10.94
C VAL A 234 7.50 -6.55 11.80
N ARG A 235 6.29 -6.38 11.26
CA ARG A 235 5.04 -6.70 11.95
C ARG A 235 4.42 -7.96 11.37
N THR A 236 4.28 -9.01 12.19
CA THR A 236 3.61 -10.26 11.80
C THR A 236 2.11 -10.02 11.59
N SER A 237 1.52 -10.81 10.69
CA SER A 237 0.11 -10.69 10.35
C SER A 237 -0.81 -11.37 11.37
N TYR A 238 -2.12 -11.16 11.20
CA TYR A 238 -3.15 -11.76 12.08
C TYR A 238 -3.43 -13.23 11.81
N ASN A 239 -3.26 -13.66 10.56
CA ASN A 239 -3.71 -14.95 10.07
C ASN A 239 -2.74 -16.09 10.42
N TYR A 240 -3.24 -17.31 10.25
CA TYR A 240 -2.41 -18.50 10.18
C TYR A 240 -1.85 -18.66 8.74
N ILE A 241 -0.75 -19.35 8.62
CA ILE A 241 -0.25 -19.93 7.37
C ILE A 241 0.01 -21.42 7.63
N ASN A 242 -0.65 -22.28 6.87
CA ASN A 242 -0.48 -23.73 6.94
C ASN A 242 -0.58 -24.27 8.39
N GLY A 243 -1.56 -23.80 9.13
CA GLY A 243 -1.89 -24.27 10.47
C GLY A 243 -1.18 -23.59 11.63
N VAL A 244 -0.29 -22.60 11.38
CA VAL A 244 0.46 -21.90 12.43
C VAL A 244 0.27 -20.39 12.31
N TYR A 245 -0.03 -19.72 13.43
CA TYR A 245 -0.03 -18.26 13.45
C TYR A 245 1.32 -17.69 13.00
N THR A 246 1.30 -16.65 12.18
CA THR A 246 2.54 -16.02 11.69
C THR A 246 3.44 -15.55 12.83
N SER A 247 2.87 -15.00 13.91
CA SER A 247 3.61 -14.56 15.09
C SER A 247 4.15 -15.71 15.97
N GLU A 248 3.67 -16.94 15.77
CA GLU A 248 4.07 -18.15 16.50
C GLU A 248 4.88 -19.12 15.62
N SER A 249 5.21 -18.72 14.39
CA SER A 249 5.90 -19.54 13.42
C SER A 249 7.40 -19.30 13.43
N LYS A 250 8.16 -20.19 14.05
CA LYS A 250 9.63 -20.14 14.04
C LYS A 250 10.19 -20.29 12.61
N ASP A 251 9.53 -21.10 11.79
CA ASP A 251 9.90 -21.28 10.39
C ASP A 251 9.85 -19.96 9.63
N LEU A 252 8.79 -19.17 9.85
CA LEU A 252 8.63 -17.89 9.18
C LEU A 252 9.54 -16.80 9.78
N VAL A 253 9.48 -16.63 11.11
CA VAL A 253 10.09 -15.47 11.80
C VAL A 253 11.58 -15.64 12.04
N THR A 254 12.05 -16.85 12.31
CA THR A 254 13.47 -17.13 12.53
C THR A 254 14.11 -17.71 11.28
N THR A 255 13.65 -18.86 10.81
CA THR A 255 14.34 -19.58 9.73
C THR A 255 14.37 -18.79 8.43
N ILE A 256 13.22 -18.33 7.94
CA ILE A 256 13.16 -17.58 6.68
C ILE A 256 13.64 -16.14 6.86
N LEU A 257 13.00 -15.40 7.78
CA LEU A 257 13.26 -13.96 7.90
C LEU A 257 14.71 -13.66 8.36
N ARG A 258 15.20 -14.38 9.37
CA ARG A 258 16.51 -14.09 9.98
C ARG A 258 17.64 -14.92 9.39
N ASP A 259 17.48 -16.24 9.38
CA ASP A 259 18.62 -17.11 8.98
C ASP A 259 18.84 -17.08 7.46
N GLU A 260 17.76 -17.07 6.64
CA GLU A 260 17.91 -17.03 5.18
C GLU A 260 18.09 -15.60 4.64
N TRP A 261 17.35 -14.61 5.17
CA TRP A 261 17.40 -13.23 4.63
C TRP A 261 18.32 -12.29 5.40
N GLY A 262 18.81 -12.70 6.57
CA GLY A 262 19.76 -11.91 7.36
C GLY A 262 19.15 -10.71 8.09
N TYR A 263 17.84 -10.75 8.40
CA TYR A 263 17.18 -9.66 9.11
C TYR A 263 17.66 -9.51 10.55
N GLN A 264 18.06 -8.31 10.95
CA GLN A 264 18.62 -8.01 12.26
C GLN A 264 17.72 -7.21 13.19
N GLY A 265 16.61 -6.67 12.67
CA GLY A 265 15.73 -5.80 13.44
C GLY A 265 14.78 -6.52 14.39
N THR A 266 13.87 -5.76 14.98
CA THR A 266 12.85 -6.25 15.93
C THR A 266 11.61 -6.73 15.18
N VAL A 267 11.05 -7.87 15.58
CA VAL A 267 9.76 -8.37 15.08
C VAL A 267 8.69 -8.13 16.12
N MET A 268 7.58 -7.51 15.74
CA MET A 268 6.42 -7.29 16.61
C MET A 268 5.17 -7.97 16.07
N THR A 269 4.21 -8.25 16.92
CA THR A 269 2.88 -8.68 16.49
C THR A 269 2.09 -7.53 15.89
N ASP A 270 1.13 -7.86 15.04
CA ASP A 270 -0.01 -6.96 14.87
C ASP A 270 -0.82 -6.88 16.18
N TRP A 271 -1.69 -5.87 16.33
CA TRP A 271 -2.40 -5.60 17.56
C TRP A 271 -3.32 -6.77 17.93
N PHE A 272 -3.06 -7.38 19.07
CA PHE A 272 -3.72 -8.59 19.57
C PHE A 272 -3.46 -9.86 18.73
N GLY A 273 -2.46 -9.87 17.84
CA GLY A 273 -2.11 -11.01 16.98
C GLY A 273 -1.51 -12.18 17.78
N GLY A 274 -1.91 -13.42 17.42
CA GLY A 274 -1.44 -14.64 18.09
C GLY A 274 -2.15 -14.93 19.41
N LYS A 275 -1.82 -16.07 20.04
CA LYS A 275 -2.49 -16.56 21.25
C LYS A 275 -1.55 -16.90 22.40
N ASP A 276 -0.35 -17.43 22.10
CA ASP A 276 0.58 -17.97 23.10
C ASP A 276 1.86 -17.15 23.15
N GLY A 277 2.02 -16.31 24.20
CA GLY A 277 3.18 -15.46 24.39
C GLY A 277 4.50 -16.22 24.46
N ALA A 278 4.55 -17.38 25.14
CA ALA A 278 5.74 -18.20 25.22
C ALA A 278 6.14 -18.75 23.84
N LYS A 279 5.15 -19.17 23.05
CA LYS A 279 5.39 -19.66 21.68
C LYS A 279 5.82 -18.55 20.73
N GLN A 280 5.30 -17.34 20.91
CA GLN A 280 5.72 -16.16 20.16
C GLN A 280 7.19 -15.82 20.43
N MET A 281 7.62 -15.83 21.70
CA MET A 281 9.03 -15.63 22.08
C MET A 281 9.93 -16.74 21.49
N TRP A 282 9.52 -18.01 21.61
CA TRP A 282 10.23 -19.14 21.00
C TRP A 282 10.38 -19.00 19.49
N ALA A 283 9.35 -18.51 18.81
CA ALA A 283 9.38 -18.28 17.37
C ALA A 283 10.30 -17.14 16.94
N GLY A 284 10.67 -16.23 17.87
CA GLY A 284 11.50 -15.07 17.58
C GLY A 284 10.72 -13.80 17.24
N ASN A 285 9.42 -13.77 17.61
CA ASN A 285 8.60 -12.55 17.60
C ASN A 285 8.91 -11.79 18.90
N ASP A 286 9.63 -10.67 18.80
CA ASP A 286 10.31 -10.04 19.93
C ASP A 286 9.40 -9.19 20.83
N MET A 287 8.34 -8.60 20.25
CA MET A 287 7.47 -7.67 20.96
C MET A 287 5.99 -7.95 20.70
N LEU A 288 5.21 -8.04 21.76
CA LEU A 288 3.79 -8.33 21.72
C LEU A 288 2.98 -7.03 21.90
N GLN A 289 2.14 -6.68 20.92
CA GLN A 289 1.37 -5.44 20.91
C GLN A 289 -0.14 -5.72 20.91
N PRO A 290 -0.95 -4.96 21.67
CA PRO A 290 -0.58 -3.98 22.69
C PRO A 290 -0.15 -4.63 24.02
N GLY A 291 -0.26 -5.94 24.15
CA GLY A 291 0.07 -6.70 25.34
C GLY A 291 -1.14 -7.03 26.22
N LYS A 292 -1.15 -8.24 26.74
CA LYS A 292 -2.20 -8.79 27.63
C LYS A 292 -1.57 -9.49 28.83
N ALA A 293 -2.31 -9.53 29.95
CA ALA A 293 -1.87 -10.22 31.18
C ALA A 293 -1.57 -11.70 30.93
N GLU A 294 -2.39 -12.37 30.13
CA GLU A 294 -2.22 -13.78 29.82
C GLU A 294 -0.92 -14.06 29.07
N GLN A 295 -0.44 -13.11 28.25
CA GLN A 295 0.84 -13.23 27.54
C GLN A 295 2.01 -13.16 28.52
N PHE A 296 1.97 -12.24 29.48
CA PHE A 296 2.96 -12.17 30.55
C PHE A 296 3.01 -13.46 31.36
N ASP A 297 1.86 -13.96 31.81
CA ASP A 297 1.75 -15.20 32.56
C ASP A 297 2.29 -16.40 31.76
N SER A 298 1.95 -16.48 30.49
CA SER A 298 2.45 -17.51 29.54
C SER A 298 3.97 -17.51 29.45
N ILE A 299 4.58 -16.33 29.28
CA ILE A 299 6.06 -16.19 29.17
C ILE A 299 6.73 -16.63 30.45
N VAL A 300 6.29 -16.10 31.61
CA VAL A 300 6.88 -16.44 32.90
C VAL A 300 6.71 -17.93 33.24
N ALA A 301 5.52 -18.49 33.03
CA ALA A 301 5.27 -19.91 33.21
C ALA A 301 6.07 -20.79 32.25
N GLY A 302 6.20 -20.33 31.00
CA GLY A 302 7.01 -21.00 29.95
C GLY A 302 8.46 -21.15 30.36
N VAL A 303 9.09 -20.08 30.85
CA VAL A 303 10.47 -20.12 31.34
C VAL A 303 10.60 -20.98 32.61
N LYS A 304 9.74 -20.76 33.59
CA LYS A 304 9.77 -21.54 34.87
C LYS A 304 9.57 -23.05 34.67
N SER A 305 8.80 -23.45 33.65
CA SER A 305 8.60 -24.87 33.30
C SER A 305 9.61 -25.46 32.34
N GLY A 306 10.53 -24.64 31.80
CA GLY A 306 11.50 -25.05 30.78
C GLY A 306 10.94 -25.25 29.35
N LYS A 307 9.68 -24.86 29.11
CA LYS A 307 9.06 -24.88 27.78
C LYS A 307 9.57 -23.76 26.88
N LEU A 308 9.98 -22.66 27.48
CA LEU A 308 10.63 -21.54 26.81
C LEU A 308 12.06 -21.41 27.38
N ALA A 309 13.07 -21.45 26.53
CA ALA A 309 14.43 -21.17 26.99
C ALA A 309 14.55 -19.68 27.36
N GLU A 310 15.09 -19.34 28.52
CA GLU A 310 15.30 -17.95 28.93
C GLU A 310 16.14 -17.18 27.91
N ALA A 311 17.08 -17.86 27.23
CA ALA A 311 17.88 -17.28 26.16
C ALA A 311 17.05 -16.80 24.96
N ASP A 312 15.87 -17.36 24.69
CA ASP A 312 14.96 -16.88 23.65
C ASP A 312 14.32 -15.55 24.06
N LEU A 313 13.93 -15.42 25.33
CA LEU A 313 13.45 -14.17 25.90
C LEU A 313 14.55 -13.11 25.94
N ASP A 314 15.75 -13.47 26.37
CA ASP A 314 16.92 -12.56 26.39
C ASP A 314 17.25 -11.98 25.02
N ARG A 315 17.19 -12.78 23.98
CA ARG A 315 17.37 -12.29 22.59
C ARG A 315 16.33 -11.24 22.19
N SER A 316 15.07 -11.45 22.58
CA SER A 316 14.01 -10.51 22.30
C SER A 316 14.20 -9.20 23.05
N VAL A 317 14.58 -9.25 24.33
CA VAL A 317 14.95 -8.07 25.12
C VAL A 317 16.10 -7.29 24.46
N GLN A 318 17.17 -7.97 24.05
CA GLN A 318 18.32 -7.33 23.38
C GLN A 318 17.91 -6.64 22.08
N ARG A 319 17.04 -7.24 21.26
CA ARG A 319 16.56 -6.64 20.02
C ARG A 319 15.71 -5.40 20.26
N ILE A 320 14.89 -5.40 21.32
CA ILE A 320 14.11 -4.20 21.70
C ILE A 320 15.07 -3.12 22.22
N LEU A 321 16.08 -3.45 23.00
CA LEU A 321 17.11 -2.48 23.42
C LEU A 321 17.82 -1.85 22.22
N ASN A 322 18.16 -2.66 21.19
CA ASN A 322 18.73 -2.16 19.95
C ASN A 322 17.77 -1.20 19.19
N LEU A 323 16.47 -1.48 19.22
CA LEU A 323 15.46 -0.59 18.65
C LEU A 323 15.41 0.74 19.40
N ILE A 324 15.38 0.68 20.73
CA ILE A 324 15.31 1.87 21.60
C ILE A 324 16.57 2.73 21.41
N GLU A 325 17.76 2.13 21.35
CA GLU A 325 19.02 2.84 21.14
C GLU A 325 19.03 3.67 19.86
N LYS A 326 18.37 3.22 18.80
CA LYS A 326 18.26 3.95 17.54
C LYS A 326 17.26 5.11 17.59
N SER A 327 16.33 5.11 18.54
CA SER A 327 15.21 6.05 18.56
C SER A 327 15.66 7.49 18.80
N PRO A 328 15.05 8.50 18.15
CA PRO A 328 15.31 9.90 18.44
C PRO A 328 15.15 10.23 19.91
N ARG A 329 14.17 9.63 20.56
CA ARG A 329 13.88 9.82 21.98
C ARG A 329 15.05 9.41 22.88
N PHE A 330 15.62 8.24 22.69
CA PHE A 330 16.81 7.80 23.45
C PHE A 330 18.04 8.65 23.11
N GLN A 331 18.18 9.07 21.87
CA GLN A 331 19.26 9.95 21.43
C GLN A 331 19.09 11.40 21.92
N GLY A 332 18.01 11.70 22.65
CA GLY A 332 17.79 13.02 23.26
C GLY A 332 17.33 14.10 22.27
N TYR A 333 16.82 13.71 21.11
CA TYR A 333 16.28 14.62 20.11
C TYR A 333 15.14 15.46 20.69
N LYS A 334 15.14 16.75 20.40
CA LYS A 334 14.11 17.70 20.83
C LYS A 334 13.20 18.01 19.64
N TYR A 335 12.09 17.31 19.56
CA TYR A 335 11.11 17.49 18.49
C TYR A 335 10.35 18.81 18.62
N SER A 336 10.06 19.42 17.47
CA SER A 336 9.53 20.80 17.42
C SER A 336 8.01 20.86 17.54
N ASN A 337 7.29 19.79 17.25
CA ASN A 337 5.84 19.76 16.96
C ASN A 337 5.42 20.68 15.80
N LYS A 338 6.34 21.01 14.89
CA LYS A 338 6.12 21.94 13.77
C LYS A 338 6.79 21.41 12.49
N PRO A 339 6.35 20.29 11.93
CA PRO A 339 6.83 19.83 10.62
C PRO A 339 6.41 20.80 9.52
N ASP A 340 7.08 20.75 8.37
CA ASP A 340 6.73 21.59 7.22
C ASP A 340 5.55 21.03 6.41
N LEU A 341 4.35 21.12 6.99
CA LEU A 341 3.11 20.60 6.37
C LEU A 341 2.83 21.23 5.00
N LYS A 342 3.33 22.45 4.72
CA LYS A 342 3.15 23.11 3.43
C LYS A 342 4.01 22.45 2.35
N ALA A 343 5.26 22.15 2.65
CA ALA A 343 6.13 21.41 1.75
C ALA A 343 5.59 19.99 1.52
N HIS A 344 5.07 19.32 2.56
CA HIS A 344 4.50 17.98 2.47
C HIS A 344 3.21 17.95 1.64
N ALA A 345 2.36 18.98 1.72
CA ALA A 345 1.20 19.11 0.83
C ALA A 345 1.62 19.23 -0.65
N ALA A 346 2.72 19.92 -0.96
CA ALA A 346 3.25 19.98 -2.32
C ALA A 346 3.74 18.62 -2.82
N VAL A 347 4.42 17.83 -1.97
CA VAL A 347 4.84 16.46 -2.28
C VAL A 347 3.61 15.56 -2.52
N THR A 348 2.57 15.71 -1.68
CA THR A 348 1.29 14.99 -1.84
C THR A 348 0.67 15.29 -3.20
N ARG A 349 0.56 16.57 -3.57
CA ARG A 349 -0.01 17.00 -4.85
C ARG A 349 0.75 16.43 -6.05
N GLN A 350 2.08 16.50 -6.02
CA GLN A 350 2.94 16.00 -7.08
C GLN A 350 2.83 14.47 -7.22
N SER A 351 2.97 13.74 -6.11
CA SER A 351 2.94 12.28 -6.13
C SER A 351 1.58 11.73 -6.54
N ALA A 352 0.49 12.38 -6.14
CA ALA A 352 -0.85 12.03 -6.58
C ALA A 352 -1.01 12.22 -8.10
N ALA A 353 -0.65 13.38 -8.63
CA ALA A 353 -0.78 13.66 -10.06
C ALA A 353 0.07 12.70 -10.92
N GLU A 354 1.27 12.32 -10.46
CA GLU A 354 2.14 11.39 -11.18
C GLU A 354 1.64 9.94 -11.17
N GLY A 355 0.89 9.52 -10.13
CA GLY A 355 0.38 8.16 -10.01
C GLY A 355 -1.02 7.94 -10.59
N MET A 356 -1.72 8.99 -11.01
CA MET A 356 -3.00 8.86 -11.70
C MET A 356 -2.82 8.17 -13.04
N VAL A 357 -3.77 7.29 -13.39
CA VAL A 357 -3.69 6.48 -14.60
C VAL A 357 -4.73 6.92 -15.62
N LEU A 358 -4.28 7.41 -16.77
CA LEU A 358 -5.17 7.72 -17.89
C LEU A 358 -5.55 6.40 -18.58
N MET A 359 -6.84 6.04 -18.49
CA MET A 359 -7.35 4.77 -18.98
C MET A 359 -7.86 4.83 -20.42
N LYS A 360 -8.46 5.97 -20.78
CA LYS A 360 -9.01 6.25 -22.11
C LYS A 360 -8.91 7.75 -22.40
N ASN A 361 -8.60 8.13 -23.64
CA ASN A 361 -8.65 9.51 -24.08
C ASN A 361 -9.00 9.63 -25.55
N GLY A 362 -10.22 10.07 -25.84
CA GLY A 362 -10.70 10.40 -27.19
C GLY A 362 -10.32 11.81 -27.66
N GLY A 363 -9.34 12.44 -27.01
CA GLY A 363 -8.84 13.78 -27.40
C GLY A 363 -9.41 14.93 -26.57
N VAL A 364 -10.23 14.66 -25.53
CA VAL A 364 -10.74 15.69 -24.63
C VAL A 364 -9.70 16.18 -23.62
N LEU A 365 -8.74 15.33 -23.27
CA LEU A 365 -7.66 15.66 -22.34
C LEU A 365 -6.31 15.81 -23.10
N PRO A 366 -5.45 16.75 -22.65
CA PRO A 366 -5.72 17.78 -21.66
C PRO A 366 -6.76 18.77 -22.13
N PHE A 367 -7.47 19.42 -21.19
CA PHE A 367 -8.44 20.43 -21.53
C PHE A 367 -7.84 21.52 -22.43
N ALA A 368 -8.52 21.80 -23.54
CA ALA A 368 -8.14 22.88 -24.42
C ALA A 368 -8.30 24.25 -23.73
N LYS A 369 -7.55 25.25 -24.18
CA LYS A 369 -7.55 26.60 -23.55
C LYS A 369 -8.90 27.30 -23.52
N ASN A 370 -9.80 26.91 -24.42
CA ASN A 370 -11.16 27.46 -24.48
C ASN A 370 -12.15 26.80 -23.49
N ILE A 371 -11.77 25.67 -22.88
CA ILE A 371 -12.58 25.05 -21.82
C ILE A 371 -12.49 25.94 -20.56
N LYS A 372 -13.62 26.45 -20.11
CA LYS A 372 -13.73 27.30 -18.91
C LYS A 372 -14.83 26.84 -17.96
N ASN A 373 -15.95 26.38 -18.52
CA ASN A 373 -17.14 26.01 -17.77
C ASN A 373 -17.24 24.48 -17.70
N VAL A 374 -17.18 23.95 -16.51
CA VAL A 374 -17.23 22.49 -16.26
C VAL A 374 -18.54 22.15 -15.57
N ALA A 375 -19.34 21.28 -16.18
CA ALA A 375 -20.47 20.66 -15.49
C ALA A 375 -19.97 19.49 -14.67
N LEU A 376 -20.10 19.57 -13.36
CA LEU A 376 -19.52 18.65 -12.41
C LEU A 376 -20.57 17.74 -11.77
N TYR A 377 -20.47 16.45 -12.03
CA TYR A 377 -21.38 15.41 -11.54
C TYR A 377 -20.65 14.39 -10.64
N GLY A 378 -21.46 13.65 -9.88
CA GLY A 378 -20.97 12.62 -8.96
C GLY A 378 -20.77 13.14 -7.54
N ASN A 379 -21.23 12.36 -6.56
CA ASN A 379 -21.18 12.75 -5.15
C ASN A 379 -19.76 13.06 -4.69
N THR A 380 -18.78 12.25 -5.09
CA THR A 380 -17.38 12.41 -4.69
C THR A 380 -16.62 13.51 -5.42
N SER A 381 -17.23 14.16 -6.41
CA SER A 381 -16.71 15.43 -6.94
C SER A 381 -16.74 16.56 -5.91
N TYR A 382 -17.69 16.49 -4.99
CA TYR A 382 -17.93 17.49 -3.94
C TYR A 382 -17.41 17.06 -2.57
N ASP A 383 -17.29 15.75 -2.35
CA ASP A 383 -16.75 15.14 -1.13
C ASP A 383 -15.71 14.10 -1.52
N PHE A 384 -14.52 14.58 -1.88
CA PHE A 384 -13.45 13.75 -2.43
C PHE A 384 -12.86 12.81 -1.38
N ILE A 385 -12.77 11.53 -1.69
CA ILE A 385 -12.22 10.50 -0.80
C ILE A 385 -10.69 10.58 -0.84
N ALA A 386 -10.10 11.03 0.26
CA ALA A 386 -8.64 11.19 0.38
C ALA A 386 -7.91 9.85 0.54
N GLY A 387 -8.50 8.89 1.26
CA GLY A 387 -7.90 7.60 1.53
C GLY A 387 -8.86 6.59 2.14
N GLY A 388 -8.33 5.42 2.50
CA GLY A 388 -9.09 4.35 3.12
C GLY A 388 -9.32 4.55 4.61
N THR A 389 -10.16 3.71 5.20
CA THR A 389 -10.52 3.73 6.63
C THR A 389 -9.62 2.81 7.46
N GLY A 390 -9.75 2.88 8.79
CA GLY A 390 -8.95 2.06 9.73
C GLY A 390 -7.59 2.69 10.05
N SER A 391 -6.56 1.88 10.21
CA SER A 391 -5.21 2.32 10.53
C SER A 391 -4.55 3.17 9.41
N GLY A 392 -5.07 3.08 8.18
CA GLY A 392 -4.66 3.90 7.05
C GLY A 392 -5.26 5.30 6.98
N ASN A 393 -6.16 5.66 7.91
CA ASN A 393 -6.72 7.01 7.98
C ASN A 393 -5.73 7.99 8.64
N VAL A 394 -5.80 9.26 8.26
CA VAL A 394 -4.95 10.35 8.78
C VAL A 394 -5.82 11.49 9.30
N ASN A 395 -5.47 12.04 10.46
CA ASN A 395 -6.11 13.25 11.00
C ASN A 395 -5.54 14.51 10.33
N HIS A 396 -6.09 14.84 9.17
CA HIS A 396 -5.67 15.94 8.31
C HIS A 396 -6.50 17.20 8.55
N ALA A 397 -5.95 18.35 8.17
CA ALA A 397 -6.62 19.65 8.36
C ALA A 397 -7.70 19.92 7.30
N TYR A 398 -7.53 19.42 6.08
CA TYR A 398 -8.42 19.65 4.94
C TYR A 398 -8.27 18.58 3.87
N VAL A 399 -9.28 18.49 3.01
CA VAL A 399 -9.23 17.78 1.73
C VAL A 399 -9.70 18.74 0.65
N VAL A 400 -8.93 18.87 -0.42
CA VAL A 400 -9.34 19.65 -1.59
C VAL A 400 -10.27 18.78 -2.44
N SER A 401 -11.55 19.18 -2.51
CA SER A 401 -12.53 18.54 -3.40
C SER A 401 -12.22 18.79 -4.87
N LEU A 402 -12.81 18.05 -5.78
CA LEU A 402 -12.66 18.34 -7.21
C LEU A 402 -13.27 19.69 -7.56
N LEU A 403 -14.39 20.07 -6.93
CA LEU A 403 -14.96 21.40 -7.05
C LEU A 403 -13.94 22.49 -6.72
N ASP A 404 -13.27 22.37 -5.57
CA ASP A 404 -12.29 23.36 -5.13
C ASP A 404 -11.04 23.34 -6.03
N GLY A 405 -10.59 22.16 -6.43
CA GLY A 405 -9.48 22.01 -7.37
C GLY A 405 -9.74 22.68 -8.71
N LEU A 406 -10.95 22.53 -9.27
CA LEU A 406 -11.36 23.21 -10.51
C LEU A 406 -11.36 24.73 -10.34
N LYS A 407 -11.91 25.24 -9.24
CA LYS A 407 -11.87 26.67 -8.94
C LYS A 407 -10.44 27.19 -8.80
N ASN A 408 -9.59 26.48 -8.08
CA ASN A 408 -8.16 26.82 -7.92
C ASN A 408 -7.43 26.83 -9.28
N GLY A 409 -7.83 25.95 -10.20
CA GLY A 409 -7.32 25.89 -11.57
C GLY A 409 -7.90 26.93 -12.53
N GLY A 410 -8.82 27.79 -12.06
CA GLY A 410 -9.42 28.85 -12.86
C GLY A 410 -10.62 28.42 -13.72
N TYR A 411 -11.20 27.28 -13.41
CA TYR A 411 -12.44 26.80 -14.06
C TYR A 411 -13.68 27.26 -13.29
N THR A 412 -14.78 27.43 -14.00
CA THR A 412 -16.10 27.75 -13.44
C THR A 412 -16.95 26.49 -13.36
N VAL A 413 -17.54 26.24 -12.22
CA VAL A 413 -18.53 25.17 -12.02
C VAL A 413 -19.89 25.78 -11.72
N SER A 414 -20.97 25.22 -12.29
CA SER A 414 -22.33 25.66 -12.09
C SER A 414 -22.72 25.71 -10.61
N ASP A 415 -23.15 26.87 -10.14
CA ASP A 415 -23.70 27.03 -8.77
C ASP A 415 -24.98 26.21 -8.58
N GLU A 416 -25.77 26.00 -9.64
CA GLU A 416 -26.97 25.18 -9.60
C GLU A 416 -26.60 23.70 -9.29
N LEU A 417 -25.59 23.13 -9.99
CA LEU A 417 -25.11 21.79 -9.71
C LEU A 417 -24.49 21.69 -8.31
N LYS A 418 -23.67 22.67 -7.93
CA LYS A 418 -23.10 22.73 -6.59
C LYS A 418 -24.18 22.68 -5.52
N ASN A 419 -25.20 23.53 -5.63
CA ASN A 419 -26.30 23.60 -4.66
C ASN A 419 -27.12 22.30 -4.64
N ALA A 420 -27.38 21.70 -5.81
CA ALA A 420 -28.07 20.42 -5.92
C ALA A 420 -27.33 19.30 -5.19
N TYR A 421 -26.01 19.17 -5.36
CA TYR A 421 -25.22 18.17 -4.66
C TYR A 421 -25.05 18.48 -3.18
N THR A 422 -24.87 19.74 -2.79
CA THR A 422 -24.76 20.14 -1.37
C THR A 422 -26.03 19.80 -0.60
N THR A 423 -27.20 20.11 -1.18
CA THR A 423 -28.50 19.76 -0.58
C THR A 423 -28.66 18.25 -0.50
N TYR A 424 -28.37 17.52 -1.59
CA TYR A 424 -28.47 16.07 -1.61
C TYR A 424 -27.57 15.40 -0.57
N ALA A 425 -26.33 15.84 -0.42
CA ALA A 425 -25.41 15.33 0.59
C ALA A 425 -25.91 15.58 2.01
N ALA A 426 -26.48 16.77 2.28
CA ALA A 426 -27.07 17.09 3.58
C ALA A 426 -28.28 16.18 3.90
N ASP A 427 -29.15 15.94 2.92
CA ASP A 427 -30.30 15.05 3.07
C ASP A 427 -29.87 13.60 3.33
N CYS A 428 -28.86 13.10 2.62
CA CYS A 428 -28.29 11.77 2.83
C CYS A 428 -27.70 11.63 4.24
N LYS A 429 -26.95 12.62 4.69
CA LYS A 429 -26.36 12.63 6.03
C LYS A 429 -27.43 12.67 7.14
N ALA A 430 -28.49 13.46 6.95
CA ALA A 430 -29.61 13.52 7.90
C ALA A 430 -30.34 12.17 8.02
N LYS A 431 -30.55 11.47 6.90
CA LYS A 431 -31.15 10.13 6.91
C LYS A 431 -30.25 9.12 7.62
N GLU A 432 -28.97 9.16 7.35
CA GLU A 432 -27.97 8.30 7.99
C GLU A 432 -27.98 8.49 9.53
N GLU A 433 -27.93 9.74 9.98
CA GLU A 433 -27.94 10.02 11.42
C GLU A 433 -29.26 9.56 12.08
N ALA A 434 -30.39 9.75 11.41
CA ALA A 434 -31.69 9.24 11.89
C ALA A 434 -31.71 7.71 12.01
N GLU A 435 -31.08 7.00 11.08
CA GLU A 435 -30.95 5.53 11.15
C GLU A 435 -30.08 5.09 12.33
N ILE A 436 -28.95 5.78 12.57
CA ILE A 436 -28.07 5.53 13.72
C ILE A 436 -28.84 5.77 15.04
N GLU A 437 -29.55 6.89 15.12
CA GLU A 437 -30.34 7.20 16.33
C GLU A 437 -31.45 6.17 16.58
N ALA A 438 -32.11 5.71 15.51
CA ALA A 438 -33.12 4.66 15.60
C ALA A 438 -32.50 3.33 16.05
N ALA A 439 -31.32 3.00 15.56
CA ALA A 439 -30.56 1.82 16.00
C ALA A 439 -30.09 1.96 17.46
N ALA A 440 -29.65 3.16 17.87
CA ALA A 440 -29.23 3.45 19.24
C ALA A 440 -30.35 3.28 20.26
N LYS A 441 -31.57 3.64 19.90
CA LYS A 441 -32.76 3.44 20.75
C LYS A 441 -33.08 1.97 20.98
N LYS A 442 -32.72 1.10 20.03
CA LYS A 442 -32.93 -0.35 20.13
C LYS A 442 -31.77 -1.03 20.88
N ASP A 443 -30.56 -0.67 20.59
CA ASP A 443 -29.32 -1.20 21.18
C ASP A 443 -28.18 -0.15 21.07
N PRO A 444 -27.78 0.47 22.21
CA PRO A 444 -26.71 1.46 22.24
C PRO A 444 -25.36 0.95 21.73
N LYS A 445 -25.05 -0.35 21.94
CA LYS A 445 -23.81 -0.96 21.45
C LYS A 445 -23.78 -1.04 19.93
N ASN A 446 -24.94 -1.33 19.31
CA ASN A 446 -25.08 -1.36 17.87
C ASN A 446 -24.87 0.02 17.24
N ALA A 447 -25.33 1.08 17.89
CA ALA A 447 -25.10 2.46 17.42
C ALA A 447 -23.62 2.84 17.42
N MET A 448 -22.89 2.46 18.49
CA MET A 448 -21.43 2.68 18.56
C MET A 448 -20.73 1.95 17.42
N LEU A 449 -21.09 0.69 17.18
CA LEU A 449 -20.54 -0.12 16.09
C LEU A 449 -20.84 0.52 14.71
N LEU A 450 -22.08 0.94 14.49
CA LEU A 450 -22.50 1.60 13.24
C LEU A 450 -21.74 2.90 12.98
N ARG A 451 -21.39 3.67 14.01
CA ARG A 451 -20.58 4.88 13.86
C ARG A 451 -19.10 4.60 13.56
N PHE A 452 -18.61 3.45 14.00
CA PHE A 452 -17.22 3.05 13.81
C PHE A 452 -16.96 2.38 12.46
N MET A 453 -17.96 1.64 11.94
CA MET A 453 -17.82 0.92 10.67
C MET A 453 -17.95 1.84 9.46
N PRO A 454 -17.12 1.63 8.42
CA PRO A 454 -17.28 2.30 7.14
C PRO A 454 -18.68 2.06 6.57
N ARG A 455 -19.30 3.11 6.02
CA ARG A 455 -20.62 3.01 5.41
C ARG A 455 -20.54 3.08 3.90
N PRO A 456 -21.45 2.41 3.19
CA PRO A 456 -21.57 2.58 1.75
C PRO A 456 -21.81 4.05 1.39
N LEU A 457 -21.27 4.48 0.27
CA LEU A 457 -21.57 5.79 -0.27
C LEU A 457 -23.07 5.90 -0.63
N PRO A 458 -23.68 7.10 -0.52
CA PRO A 458 -25.02 7.32 -1.01
C PRO A 458 -25.12 6.99 -2.50
N ALA A 459 -26.33 6.59 -2.94
CA ALA A 459 -26.62 6.45 -4.36
C ALA A 459 -26.29 7.75 -5.12
N GLU A 460 -25.88 7.64 -6.37
CA GLU A 460 -25.58 8.84 -7.17
C GLU A 460 -26.87 9.66 -7.40
N LYS A 461 -26.74 10.97 -7.21
CA LYS A 461 -27.83 11.91 -7.47
C LYS A 461 -28.27 11.85 -8.93
N GLN A 462 -29.56 11.75 -9.16
CA GLN A 462 -30.16 11.71 -10.49
C GLN A 462 -30.65 13.09 -10.92
N PHE A 463 -30.68 13.32 -12.21
CA PHE A 463 -31.18 14.54 -12.86
C PHE A 463 -32.17 14.18 -13.96
N SER A 464 -33.13 15.07 -14.23
CA SER A 464 -34.02 14.97 -15.38
C SER A 464 -33.28 15.32 -16.69
N ALA A 465 -33.82 14.88 -17.81
CA ALA A 465 -33.27 15.21 -19.13
C ALA A 465 -33.21 16.74 -19.38
N ASP A 466 -34.19 17.48 -18.90
CA ASP A 466 -34.25 18.96 -19.05
C ASP A 466 -33.15 19.65 -18.20
N GLU A 467 -32.91 19.18 -16.97
CA GLU A 467 -31.83 19.69 -16.13
C GLU A 467 -30.48 19.42 -16.79
N LEU A 468 -30.24 18.21 -17.30
CA LEU A 468 -29.01 17.87 -18.01
C LEU A 468 -28.83 18.70 -19.28
N ALA A 469 -29.88 18.89 -20.09
CA ALA A 469 -29.84 19.69 -21.31
C ALA A 469 -29.52 21.16 -21.00
N LYS A 470 -30.11 21.70 -19.93
CA LYS A 470 -29.81 23.06 -19.46
C LYS A 470 -28.35 23.22 -19.11
N GLN A 471 -27.79 22.28 -18.31
CA GLN A 471 -26.38 22.31 -17.92
C GLN A 471 -25.45 22.14 -19.14
N ALA A 472 -25.79 21.25 -20.07
CA ALA A 472 -24.99 21.02 -21.28
C ALA A 472 -24.96 22.28 -22.19
N SER A 473 -26.00 23.10 -22.20
CA SER A 473 -26.03 24.37 -22.95
C SER A 473 -25.06 25.42 -22.37
N GLN A 474 -24.71 25.32 -21.11
CA GLN A 474 -23.89 26.30 -20.37
C GLN A 474 -22.45 25.86 -20.16
N ALA A 475 -22.18 24.55 -20.26
CA ALA A 475 -20.87 23.99 -20.01
C ALA A 475 -20.07 23.73 -21.30
N ASP A 476 -18.75 23.70 -21.19
CA ASP A 476 -17.85 23.31 -22.25
C ASP A 476 -17.57 21.81 -22.24
N VAL A 477 -17.59 21.19 -21.06
CA VAL A 477 -17.31 19.78 -20.83
C VAL A 477 -18.03 19.29 -19.57
N ALA A 478 -18.39 18.00 -19.52
CA ALA A 478 -18.87 17.36 -18.31
C ALA A 478 -17.78 16.49 -17.67
N VAL A 479 -17.75 16.48 -16.34
CA VAL A 479 -16.92 15.60 -15.54
C VAL A 479 -17.80 14.84 -14.55
N ILE A 480 -17.67 13.53 -14.49
CA ILE A 480 -18.39 12.65 -13.55
C ILE A 480 -17.36 11.96 -12.67
N THR A 481 -17.48 12.05 -11.34
CA THR A 481 -16.63 11.30 -10.43
C THR A 481 -17.40 10.14 -9.82
N LEU A 482 -16.84 8.94 -9.91
CA LEU A 482 -17.34 7.75 -9.22
C LEU A 482 -16.45 7.45 -8.02
N GLY A 483 -17.04 7.14 -6.87
CA GLY A 483 -16.34 6.87 -5.63
C GLY A 483 -16.44 5.41 -5.18
N ARG A 484 -15.43 4.93 -4.47
CA ARG A 484 -15.48 3.69 -3.67
C ARG A 484 -14.71 3.88 -2.38
N ILE A 485 -15.34 3.52 -1.27
CA ILE A 485 -14.69 3.42 0.03
C ILE A 485 -14.02 2.04 0.12
N SER A 486 -12.84 2.00 0.67
CA SER A 486 -12.18 0.77 1.08
C SER A 486 -11.45 0.99 2.41
N GLY A 487 -11.14 -0.08 3.10
CA GLY A 487 -10.50 0.06 4.39
C GLY A 487 -10.28 -1.25 5.12
N GLU A 488 -9.70 -1.09 6.28
CA GLU A 488 -9.49 -2.15 7.25
C GLU A 488 -10.81 -2.60 7.88
N PHE A 489 -10.85 -3.80 8.39
CA PHE A 489 -11.92 -4.51 9.10
C PHE A 489 -12.95 -5.21 8.22
N MET A 490 -13.05 -4.92 6.95
CA MET A 490 -14.02 -5.55 6.06
C MET A 490 -13.51 -5.64 4.63
N ASP A 491 -13.82 -6.76 3.97
CA ASP A 491 -13.65 -6.90 2.54
C ASP A 491 -14.76 -6.16 1.79
N ARG A 492 -14.48 -5.77 0.56
CA ARG A 492 -15.47 -5.19 -0.33
C ARG A 492 -16.50 -6.24 -0.76
N LYS A 493 -17.74 -5.83 -0.94
CA LYS A 493 -18.80 -6.71 -1.46
C LYS A 493 -18.69 -6.91 -2.97
N ALA A 494 -19.17 -8.03 -3.49
CA ALA A 494 -19.18 -8.29 -4.93
C ALA A 494 -19.95 -7.22 -5.71
N ALA A 495 -21.05 -6.69 -5.14
CA ALA A 495 -21.81 -5.59 -5.73
C ALA A 495 -20.98 -4.30 -5.89
N ASP A 496 -20.00 -4.06 -5.01
CA ASP A 496 -19.14 -2.88 -5.05
C ASP A 496 -18.11 -2.93 -6.20
N PHE A 497 -17.84 -4.10 -6.75
CA PHE A 497 -17.04 -4.24 -7.96
C PHE A 497 -17.74 -3.70 -9.20
N ASN A 498 -19.06 -3.84 -9.28
CA ASN A 498 -19.86 -3.38 -10.41
C ASN A 498 -20.34 -1.94 -10.21
N LEU A 499 -20.79 -1.28 -11.30
CA LEU A 499 -21.58 -0.07 -11.17
C LEU A 499 -22.91 -0.36 -10.52
N SER A 500 -23.33 0.49 -9.59
CA SER A 500 -24.72 0.53 -9.14
C SER A 500 -25.66 1.04 -10.26
N ASP A 501 -26.95 0.77 -10.15
CA ASP A 501 -27.93 1.26 -11.11
C ASP A 501 -27.91 2.80 -11.22
N SER A 502 -27.69 3.49 -10.10
CA SER A 502 -27.65 4.96 -10.08
C SER A 502 -26.40 5.53 -10.77
N GLU A 503 -25.25 4.88 -10.64
CA GLU A 503 -24.01 5.27 -11.34
C GLU A 503 -24.14 5.02 -12.84
N ARG A 504 -24.60 3.84 -13.23
CA ARG A 504 -24.81 3.48 -14.64
C ARG A 504 -25.75 4.48 -15.32
N LYS A 505 -26.88 4.74 -14.69
CA LYS A 505 -27.86 5.69 -15.21
C LYS A 505 -27.30 7.10 -15.34
N LEU A 506 -26.52 7.56 -14.36
CA LEU A 506 -25.88 8.87 -14.41
C LEU A 506 -24.91 8.97 -15.61
N ILE A 507 -24.03 7.98 -15.79
CA ILE A 507 -23.08 7.97 -16.92
C ILE A 507 -23.83 7.94 -18.26
N GLU A 508 -24.79 7.03 -18.42
CA GLU A 508 -25.55 6.87 -19.66
C GLU A 508 -26.30 8.16 -20.03
N GLN A 509 -27.00 8.77 -19.08
CA GLN A 509 -27.76 9.98 -19.32
C GLN A 509 -26.87 11.20 -19.60
N VAL A 510 -25.82 11.40 -18.82
CA VAL A 510 -24.89 12.52 -19.06
C VAL A 510 -24.20 12.38 -20.41
N CYS A 511 -23.68 11.19 -20.75
CA CYS A 511 -23.05 10.96 -22.05
C CYS A 511 -24.02 11.19 -23.20
N ASP A 512 -25.24 10.67 -23.13
CA ASP A 512 -26.26 10.85 -24.20
C ASP A 512 -26.58 12.32 -24.42
N VAL A 513 -26.87 13.06 -23.34
CA VAL A 513 -27.26 14.48 -23.44
C VAL A 513 -26.11 15.37 -23.93
N TYR A 514 -24.90 15.17 -23.37
CA TYR A 514 -23.76 16.00 -23.72
C TYR A 514 -23.25 15.70 -25.14
N HIS A 515 -23.22 14.45 -25.57
CA HIS A 515 -22.86 14.10 -26.94
C HIS A 515 -23.86 14.66 -27.96
N LYS A 516 -25.15 14.64 -27.67
CA LYS A 516 -26.19 15.31 -28.51
C LYS A 516 -25.99 16.83 -28.60
N ALA A 517 -25.45 17.43 -27.55
CA ALA A 517 -25.09 18.85 -27.52
C ALA A 517 -23.69 19.15 -28.14
N GLY A 518 -23.00 18.13 -28.68
CA GLY A 518 -21.64 18.26 -29.22
C GLY A 518 -20.56 18.50 -28.16
N LYS A 519 -20.82 18.10 -26.92
CA LYS A 519 -19.90 18.23 -25.76
C LYS A 519 -19.33 16.89 -25.36
N GLN A 520 -18.13 16.90 -24.77
CA GLN A 520 -17.43 15.71 -24.33
C GLN A 520 -17.62 15.45 -22.83
N VAL A 521 -17.42 14.20 -22.43
CA VAL A 521 -17.61 13.73 -21.06
C VAL A 521 -16.35 13.00 -20.58
N VAL A 522 -15.88 13.38 -19.39
CA VAL A 522 -14.75 12.73 -18.68
C VAL A 522 -15.28 12.03 -17.45
N VAL A 523 -14.89 10.78 -17.22
CA VAL A 523 -15.17 10.05 -15.98
C VAL A 523 -13.89 9.95 -15.15
N LEU A 524 -13.98 10.30 -13.88
CA LEU A 524 -12.94 10.17 -12.88
C LEU A 524 -13.28 9.03 -11.92
N LEU A 525 -12.29 8.23 -11.58
CA LEU A 525 -12.43 7.16 -10.58
C LEU A 525 -11.68 7.54 -9.30
N ASN A 526 -12.45 7.93 -8.27
CA ASN A 526 -11.95 8.20 -6.92
C ASN A 526 -12.17 6.96 -6.04
N ILE A 527 -11.36 5.94 -6.24
CA ILE A 527 -11.55 4.59 -5.73
C ILE A 527 -10.30 4.06 -5.02
N GLY A 528 -10.48 3.15 -4.07
CA GLY A 528 -9.39 2.47 -3.36
C GLY A 528 -9.11 1.05 -3.86
N GLY A 529 -9.77 0.59 -4.91
CA GLY A 529 -9.60 -0.73 -5.51
C GLY A 529 -10.30 -0.86 -6.86
N VAL A 530 -9.97 -1.90 -7.60
CA VAL A 530 -10.46 -2.14 -8.97
C VAL A 530 -11.97 -2.30 -9.01
N ILE A 531 -12.59 -1.73 -10.06
CA ILE A 531 -14.01 -1.88 -10.38
C ILE A 531 -14.20 -2.38 -11.82
N GLU A 532 -15.40 -2.85 -12.12
CA GLU A 532 -15.80 -3.23 -13.47
C GLU A 532 -15.83 -1.99 -14.39
N THR A 533 -15.23 -2.11 -15.56
CA THR A 533 -15.20 -1.05 -16.56
C THR A 533 -15.63 -1.49 -17.95
N ALA A 534 -15.62 -2.77 -18.24
CA ALA A 534 -15.82 -3.30 -19.59
C ALA A 534 -17.18 -2.98 -20.17
N THR A 535 -18.25 -2.86 -19.33
CA THR A 535 -19.62 -2.62 -19.80
C THR A 535 -19.93 -1.14 -20.06
N TRP A 536 -19.08 -0.20 -19.64
CA TRP A 536 -19.37 1.23 -19.73
C TRP A 536 -18.21 2.10 -20.24
N LYS A 537 -16.98 1.57 -20.28
CA LYS A 537 -15.79 2.37 -20.66
C LYS A 537 -15.86 3.01 -22.04
N GLU A 538 -16.72 2.53 -22.91
CA GLU A 538 -16.89 3.11 -24.24
C GLU A 538 -17.79 4.35 -24.26
N LEU A 539 -18.59 4.58 -23.21
CA LEU A 539 -19.54 5.70 -23.17
C LEU A 539 -18.85 7.07 -23.02
N PRO A 540 -17.96 7.32 -22.05
CA PRO A 540 -17.29 8.62 -21.92
C PRO A 540 -16.15 8.79 -22.94
N ASP A 541 -15.78 10.04 -23.20
CA ASP A 541 -14.67 10.37 -24.11
C ASP A 541 -13.30 10.15 -23.46
N ALA A 542 -13.19 10.30 -22.15
CA ALA A 542 -11.97 9.98 -21.39
C ALA A 542 -12.30 9.39 -20.02
N ILE A 543 -11.37 8.58 -19.51
CA ILE A 543 -11.44 8.00 -18.17
C ILE A 543 -10.07 8.19 -17.50
N LEU A 544 -10.07 8.79 -16.31
CA LEU A 544 -8.89 8.97 -15.46
C LEU A 544 -9.10 8.28 -14.12
N CYS A 545 -8.25 7.32 -13.77
CA CYS A 545 -8.21 6.74 -12.43
C CYS A 545 -7.36 7.63 -11.53
N ALA A 546 -8.03 8.37 -10.65
CA ALA A 546 -7.40 9.25 -9.68
C ALA A 546 -7.02 8.52 -8.39
N TRP A 547 -7.48 7.29 -8.19
CA TRP A 547 -7.39 6.55 -6.95
C TRP A 547 -7.92 7.38 -5.76
N GLN A 548 -7.34 7.22 -4.56
CA GLN A 548 -7.57 8.07 -3.40
C GLN A 548 -6.29 8.88 -3.16
N ALA A 549 -6.37 10.16 -3.49
CA ALA A 549 -5.21 10.99 -3.82
C ALA A 549 -4.70 11.85 -2.65
N GLY A 550 -5.10 11.53 -1.42
CA GLY A 550 -4.72 12.32 -0.24
C GLY A 550 -5.42 13.68 -0.18
N GLN A 551 -4.92 14.55 0.71
CA GLN A 551 -5.57 15.83 0.99
C GLN A 551 -5.56 16.84 -0.16
N GLU A 552 -4.64 16.70 -1.13
CA GLU A 552 -4.52 17.58 -2.30
C GLU A 552 -5.23 17.04 -3.55
N GLY A 553 -6.09 16.02 -3.39
CA GLY A 553 -6.65 15.25 -4.49
C GLY A 553 -7.29 16.08 -5.60
N GLY A 554 -8.15 17.03 -5.26
CA GLY A 554 -8.79 17.91 -6.26
C GLY A 554 -7.80 18.74 -7.07
N ASN A 555 -6.76 19.31 -6.42
CA ASN A 555 -5.70 20.03 -7.10
C ASN A 555 -4.88 19.11 -8.01
N SER A 556 -4.55 17.92 -7.54
CA SER A 556 -3.78 16.93 -8.31
C SER A 556 -4.52 16.47 -9.56
N VAL A 557 -5.83 16.21 -9.45
CA VAL A 557 -6.68 15.87 -10.59
C VAL A 557 -6.67 17.00 -11.62
N VAL A 558 -6.81 18.23 -11.19
CA VAL A 558 -6.86 19.39 -12.10
C VAL A 558 -5.50 19.65 -12.77
N ASP A 559 -4.38 19.39 -12.09
CA ASP A 559 -3.06 19.44 -12.72
C ASP A 559 -2.96 18.45 -13.90
N VAL A 560 -3.61 17.28 -13.80
CA VAL A 560 -3.68 16.33 -14.92
C VAL A 560 -4.69 16.77 -15.97
N LEU A 561 -5.93 17.13 -15.59
CA LEU A 561 -6.98 17.55 -16.55
C LEU A 561 -6.55 18.74 -17.39
N SER A 562 -5.86 19.71 -16.79
CA SER A 562 -5.40 20.93 -17.47
C SER A 562 -4.15 20.73 -18.33
N GLY A 563 -3.48 19.58 -18.21
CA GLY A 563 -2.20 19.32 -18.91
C GLY A 563 -0.99 19.98 -18.24
N LYS A 564 -1.13 20.55 -17.05
CA LYS A 564 0.02 21.01 -16.26
C LYS A 564 0.95 19.84 -15.92
N GLN A 565 0.39 18.65 -15.75
CA GLN A 565 1.10 17.39 -15.66
C GLN A 565 0.56 16.38 -16.66
N SER A 566 1.42 15.88 -17.55
CA SER A 566 1.08 14.77 -18.43
C SER A 566 0.98 13.48 -17.60
N PRO A 567 -0.10 12.69 -17.75
CA PRO A 567 -0.22 11.42 -17.03
C PRO A 567 0.90 10.46 -17.42
N SER A 568 1.45 9.80 -16.41
CA SER A 568 2.51 8.80 -16.56
C SER A 568 2.36 7.62 -15.61
N GLY A 569 1.26 7.58 -14.86
CA GLY A 569 0.93 6.47 -13.99
C GLY A 569 0.54 5.24 -14.79
N LYS A 570 0.85 4.05 -14.24
CA LYS A 570 0.46 2.76 -14.82
C LYS A 570 -0.07 1.82 -13.74
N PHE A 571 -1.01 0.98 -14.11
CA PHE A 571 -1.62 0.02 -13.18
C PHE A 571 -0.60 -0.98 -12.66
N THR A 572 -0.65 -1.23 -11.38
CA THR A 572 0.15 -2.25 -10.68
C THR A 572 -0.66 -3.52 -10.39
N MET A 573 -1.84 -3.61 -10.98
CA MET A 573 -2.73 -4.77 -10.93
C MET A 573 -3.53 -4.89 -12.23
N THR A 574 -3.96 -6.11 -12.52
CA THR A 574 -4.84 -6.42 -13.65
C THR A 574 -6.28 -6.01 -13.34
N TRP A 575 -7.00 -5.48 -14.32
CA TRP A 575 -8.42 -5.16 -14.25
C TRP A 575 -9.23 -6.21 -14.99
N PRO A 576 -9.88 -7.16 -14.31
CA PRO A 576 -10.69 -8.18 -14.94
C PRO A 576 -11.95 -7.58 -15.59
N ILE A 577 -12.48 -8.24 -16.61
CA ILE A 577 -13.76 -7.86 -17.24
C ILE A 577 -14.90 -8.10 -16.25
N LYS A 578 -14.90 -9.25 -15.59
CA LYS A 578 -15.84 -9.60 -14.52
C LYS A 578 -15.06 -9.99 -13.27
N PHE A 579 -15.64 -9.78 -12.12
CA PHE A 579 -15.04 -10.24 -10.86
C PHE A 579 -14.71 -11.75 -10.89
N THR A 580 -15.63 -12.55 -11.46
CA THR A 580 -15.47 -14.00 -11.56
C THR A 580 -14.36 -14.47 -12.50
N ASP A 581 -13.78 -13.58 -13.30
CA ASP A 581 -12.64 -13.92 -14.17
C ASP A 581 -11.33 -14.02 -13.39
N ALA A 582 -11.24 -13.36 -12.23
CA ALA A 582 -10.12 -13.55 -11.31
C ALA A 582 -10.21 -14.95 -10.69
N TYR A 583 -9.16 -15.77 -10.84
CA TYR A 583 -9.17 -17.15 -10.29
C TYR A 583 -9.49 -17.18 -8.80
N SER A 584 -8.92 -16.23 -8.05
CA SER A 584 -9.13 -16.10 -6.61
C SER A 584 -10.58 -15.83 -6.20
N SER A 585 -11.48 -15.50 -7.13
CA SER A 585 -12.92 -15.37 -6.82
C SER A 585 -13.56 -16.67 -6.37
N LYS A 586 -12.95 -17.82 -6.72
CA LYS A 586 -13.42 -19.17 -6.32
C LYS A 586 -13.07 -19.50 -4.87
N ASN A 587 -12.07 -18.83 -4.32
CA ASN A 587 -11.52 -19.10 -2.98
C ASN A 587 -11.28 -17.79 -2.21
N PHE A 588 -12.27 -16.91 -2.21
CA PHE A 588 -12.31 -15.67 -1.45
C PHE A 588 -13.65 -15.57 -0.71
N PRO A 589 -13.71 -15.02 0.51
CA PRO A 589 -14.96 -14.84 1.23
C PRO A 589 -15.77 -13.72 0.60
N ILE A 590 -16.85 -14.07 -0.13
CA ILE A 590 -17.70 -13.12 -0.82
C ILE A 590 -18.91 -12.80 0.05
N ASP A 591 -19.20 -11.50 0.21
CA ASP A 591 -20.41 -10.96 0.86
C ASP A 591 -20.68 -11.45 2.31
N GLN A 592 -19.61 -11.78 3.03
CA GLN A 592 -19.72 -12.09 4.46
C GLN A 592 -20.08 -10.83 5.28
N ASP A 593 -20.80 -11.01 6.38
CA ASP A 593 -21.10 -9.92 7.30
C ASP A 593 -19.87 -9.61 8.18
N PRO A 594 -19.21 -8.46 8.03
CA PRO A 594 -18.01 -8.13 8.77
C PRO A 594 -18.26 -7.97 10.28
N ARG A 595 -19.49 -7.63 10.70
CA ARG A 595 -19.85 -7.47 12.12
C ARG A 595 -19.74 -8.79 12.87
N ILE A 596 -19.98 -9.90 12.19
CA ILE A 596 -19.83 -11.25 12.77
C ILE A 596 -18.35 -11.51 13.06
N ASP A 597 -17.45 -11.06 12.20
CA ASP A 597 -16.01 -11.32 12.33
C ASP A 597 -15.34 -10.44 13.39
N MET A 598 -15.79 -9.20 13.56
CA MET A 598 -15.32 -8.31 14.63
C MET A 598 -15.79 -8.74 16.03
N MET A 599 -17.00 -9.31 16.14
CA MET A 599 -17.60 -9.69 17.41
C MET A 599 -17.26 -11.12 17.83
N ASN A 600 -17.08 -12.04 16.89
CA ASN A 600 -16.76 -13.44 17.10
C ASN A 600 -15.31 -13.70 16.67
N GLN A 601 -14.37 -13.42 17.55
CA GLN A 601 -12.94 -13.70 17.32
C GLN A 601 -12.64 -15.22 17.43
N GLY A 602 -13.41 -16.06 16.77
CA GLY A 602 -13.29 -17.50 16.82
C GLY A 602 -13.54 -18.16 15.47
N GLN A 603 -13.02 -19.37 15.29
CA GLN A 603 -13.35 -20.22 14.14
C GLN A 603 -14.82 -20.55 14.16
N LYS A 604 -15.47 -20.48 12.99
CA LYS A 604 -16.90 -20.77 12.81
C LYS A 604 -17.18 -22.24 12.51
N GLY A 605 -16.19 -23.12 12.62
CA GLY A 605 -16.35 -24.56 12.44
C GLY A 605 -15.97 -25.08 11.04
N ASN A 606 -14.81 -24.71 10.53
CA ASN A 606 -14.24 -25.12 9.25
C ASN A 606 -15.01 -24.63 8.01
N VAL A 607 -15.47 -23.40 8.02
CA VAL A 607 -16.09 -22.77 6.86
C VAL A 607 -15.02 -22.37 5.84
N LYS A 608 -15.04 -22.99 4.65
CA LYS A 608 -14.10 -22.65 3.57
C LYS A 608 -14.18 -21.16 3.22
N ASN A 609 -13.03 -20.55 2.94
CA ASN A 609 -12.81 -19.15 2.63
C ASN A 609 -13.09 -18.18 3.81
N VAL A 610 -13.60 -18.66 4.93
CA VAL A 610 -13.78 -17.90 6.17
C VAL A 610 -12.75 -18.32 7.20
N ASP A 611 -12.81 -19.59 7.64
CA ASP A 611 -11.88 -20.13 8.65
C ASP A 611 -10.56 -20.60 8.04
N TYR A 612 -10.58 -21.02 6.79
CA TYR A 612 -9.39 -21.37 6.01
C TYR A 612 -9.62 -21.02 4.54
N THR A 613 -8.54 -20.72 3.85
CA THR A 613 -8.56 -20.40 2.41
C THR A 613 -7.45 -21.18 1.70
N ASP A 614 -7.85 -22.00 0.71
CA ASP A 614 -6.89 -22.71 -0.14
C ASP A 614 -6.46 -21.79 -1.28
N TYR A 615 -5.20 -21.44 -1.35
CA TYR A 615 -4.63 -20.59 -2.41
C TYR A 615 -4.32 -21.44 -3.65
N GLU A 616 -5.40 -21.96 -4.26
CA GLU A 616 -5.33 -22.93 -5.36
C GLU A 616 -4.75 -22.36 -6.65
N GLU A 617 -4.78 -21.04 -6.82
CA GLU A 617 -4.14 -20.36 -7.94
C GLU A 617 -2.61 -20.47 -7.93
N ASP A 618 -2.02 -20.86 -6.79
CA ASP A 618 -0.58 -21.04 -6.63
C ASP A 618 0.20 -19.78 -7.02
N ILE A 619 1.17 -19.89 -7.92
CA ILE A 619 1.95 -18.73 -8.41
C ILE A 619 1.20 -17.86 -9.42
N TYR A 620 0.03 -18.29 -9.87
CA TYR A 620 -0.74 -17.60 -10.90
C TYR A 620 -1.65 -16.52 -10.32
N VAL A 621 -1.04 -15.48 -9.78
CA VAL A 621 -1.72 -14.29 -9.23
C VAL A 621 -1.66 -13.15 -10.25
N GLY A 622 -2.78 -12.45 -10.43
CA GLY A 622 -2.84 -11.29 -11.32
C GLY A 622 -2.47 -11.60 -12.77
N TYR A 623 -1.66 -10.77 -13.41
CA TYR A 623 -1.27 -10.94 -14.83
C TYR A 623 -0.58 -12.30 -15.09
N ARG A 624 0.07 -12.90 -14.09
CA ARG A 624 0.62 -14.25 -14.23
C ARG A 624 -0.45 -15.25 -14.59
N TYR A 625 -1.65 -15.11 -14.04
CA TYR A 625 -2.82 -15.91 -14.40
C TYR A 625 -3.41 -15.46 -15.72
N PHE A 626 -3.83 -14.20 -15.85
CA PHE A 626 -4.57 -13.71 -17.00
C PHE A 626 -3.80 -13.90 -18.31
N ASP A 627 -2.51 -13.60 -18.34
CA ASP A 627 -1.69 -13.76 -19.54
C ASP A 627 -1.34 -15.22 -19.83
N SER A 628 -1.12 -16.06 -18.79
CA SER A 628 -0.73 -17.47 -18.98
C SER A 628 -1.88 -18.35 -19.42
N PHE A 629 -3.11 -18.01 -19.04
CA PHE A 629 -4.32 -18.74 -19.39
C PHE A 629 -5.17 -18.02 -20.43
N GLU A 630 -4.63 -16.97 -21.04
CA GLU A 630 -5.28 -16.19 -22.11
C GLU A 630 -6.68 -15.69 -21.74
N VAL A 631 -6.86 -15.29 -20.46
CA VAL A 631 -8.12 -14.74 -19.96
C VAL A 631 -8.20 -13.25 -20.32
N PRO A 632 -9.23 -12.81 -21.06
CA PRO A 632 -9.35 -11.41 -21.44
C PRO A 632 -9.49 -10.50 -20.25
N VAL A 633 -8.94 -9.29 -20.36
CA VAL A 633 -8.96 -8.27 -19.30
C VAL A 633 -9.50 -6.94 -19.82
N SER A 634 -10.04 -6.12 -18.93
CA SER A 634 -10.44 -4.76 -19.28
C SER A 634 -9.22 -3.86 -19.48
N TYR A 635 -8.24 -3.98 -18.56
CA TYR A 635 -6.92 -3.35 -18.67
C TYR A 635 -5.84 -4.30 -18.13
N PRO A 636 -4.72 -4.46 -18.85
CA PRO A 636 -3.64 -5.33 -18.40
C PRO A 636 -2.80 -4.67 -17.29
N PHE A 637 -2.04 -5.49 -16.58
CA PHE A 637 -0.99 -5.02 -15.68
C PHE A 637 0.02 -4.13 -16.43
N GLY A 638 0.42 -3.02 -15.83
CA GLY A 638 1.35 -2.06 -16.42
C GLY A 638 0.71 -1.07 -17.40
N TYR A 639 -0.61 -1.14 -17.62
CA TYR A 639 -1.29 -0.24 -18.55
C TYR A 639 -1.44 1.18 -18.00
N GLY A 640 -1.25 2.16 -18.88
CA GLY A 640 -1.53 3.57 -18.65
C GLY A 640 -1.16 4.40 -19.88
N LEU A 641 -2.01 5.36 -20.24
CA LEU A 641 -1.80 6.28 -21.35
C LEU A 641 -1.10 7.55 -20.88
N SER A 642 -0.54 8.28 -21.85
CA SER A 642 0.02 9.63 -21.67
C SER A 642 -0.67 10.61 -22.62
N TYR A 643 -0.41 11.91 -22.47
CA TYR A 643 -0.78 12.92 -23.46
C TYR A 643 0.19 12.98 -24.64
N THR A 644 1.26 12.21 -24.60
CA THR A 644 2.23 12.06 -25.66
C THR A 644 2.42 10.60 -26.04
N THR A 645 3.27 10.32 -27.02
CA THR A 645 3.59 8.98 -27.49
C THR A 645 5.08 8.72 -27.37
N PHE A 646 5.47 7.46 -27.23
CA PHE A 646 6.87 7.06 -27.08
C PHE A 646 7.21 5.93 -28.05
N ASP A 647 8.39 6.01 -28.64
CA ASP A 647 9.01 4.92 -29.40
C ASP A 647 10.18 4.33 -28.61
N TYR A 648 10.35 3.02 -28.77
CA TYR A 648 11.42 2.24 -28.17
C TYR A 648 12.37 1.77 -29.26
N SER A 649 13.66 2.04 -29.10
CA SER A 649 14.69 1.64 -30.05
C SER A 649 15.95 1.16 -29.35
N ASP A 650 16.88 0.61 -30.14
CA ASP A 650 18.23 0.21 -29.70
C ASP A 650 18.25 -0.69 -28.45
N ALA A 651 17.23 -1.54 -28.31
CA ALA A 651 17.18 -2.49 -27.20
C ALA A 651 18.37 -3.47 -27.28
N LYS A 652 19.13 -3.58 -26.20
CA LYS A 652 20.33 -4.42 -26.10
C LYS A 652 20.36 -5.15 -24.77
N ILE A 653 20.95 -6.36 -24.78
CA ILE A 653 21.26 -7.12 -23.59
C ILE A 653 22.77 -7.39 -23.55
N THR A 654 23.35 -7.18 -22.39
CA THR A 654 24.78 -7.41 -22.14
C THR A 654 24.93 -8.25 -20.89
N GLU A 655 25.67 -9.35 -20.98
CA GLU A 655 26.04 -10.15 -19.82
C GLU A 655 27.15 -9.42 -19.03
N LYS A 656 26.93 -9.21 -17.73
CA LYS A 656 27.89 -8.58 -16.82
C LYS A 656 28.07 -9.46 -15.58
N GLY A 657 29.02 -10.36 -15.63
CA GLY A 657 29.31 -11.30 -14.53
C GLY A 657 28.13 -12.24 -14.31
N ASP A 658 27.46 -12.11 -13.18
CA ASP A 658 26.27 -12.89 -12.77
C ASP A 658 24.93 -12.15 -13.05
N ALA A 659 24.96 -11.11 -13.86
CA ALA A 659 23.79 -10.28 -14.17
C ALA A 659 23.65 -10.02 -15.67
N PHE A 660 22.44 -9.68 -16.06
CA PHE A 660 22.07 -9.18 -17.38
C PHE A 660 21.71 -7.72 -17.27
N GLU A 661 22.36 -6.89 -18.07
CA GLU A 661 22.05 -5.47 -18.23
C GLU A 661 21.28 -5.26 -19.53
N ILE A 662 20.09 -4.69 -19.40
CA ILE A 662 19.20 -4.41 -20.52
C ILE A 662 19.12 -2.89 -20.68
N SER A 663 19.46 -2.39 -21.85
CA SER A 663 19.30 -0.99 -22.20
C SER A 663 18.31 -0.84 -23.35
N VAL A 664 17.53 0.24 -23.31
CA VAL A 664 16.61 0.62 -24.36
C VAL A 664 16.50 2.15 -24.45
N THR A 665 16.47 2.68 -25.64
CA THR A 665 16.29 4.11 -25.88
C THR A 665 14.81 4.40 -26.07
N VAL A 666 14.27 5.30 -25.22
CA VAL A 666 12.89 5.80 -25.30
C VAL A 666 12.93 7.21 -25.90
N LYS A 667 12.15 7.44 -26.96
CA LYS A 667 11.96 8.74 -27.59
C LYS A 667 10.53 9.23 -27.39
N ASN A 668 10.36 10.47 -26.97
CA ASN A 668 9.07 11.14 -27.03
C ASN A 668 8.77 11.56 -28.47
N THR A 669 7.78 10.94 -29.09
CA THR A 669 7.39 11.17 -30.49
C THR A 669 6.15 12.05 -30.64
N GLY A 670 5.56 12.47 -29.52
CA GLY A 670 4.39 13.34 -29.52
C GLY A 670 4.74 14.82 -29.41
N LYS A 671 3.72 15.63 -29.14
CA LYS A 671 3.83 17.11 -29.11
C LYS A 671 3.93 17.70 -27.71
N LEU A 672 3.68 16.90 -26.68
CA LEU A 672 3.71 17.31 -25.28
C LEU A 672 4.84 16.59 -24.55
N GLU A 673 5.33 17.18 -23.48
CA GLU A 673 6.28 16.51 -22.61
C GLU A 673 5.61 15.35 -21.84
N GLY A 674 6.39 14.34 -21.49
CA GLY A 674 5.90 13.19 -20.74
C GLY A 674 7.00 12.29 -20.23
N LYS A 675 6.62 11.40 -19.30
CA LYS A 675 7.46 10.33 -18.76
C LYS A 675 6.91 8.98 -19.23
N GLU A 676 7.81 8.03 -19.48
CA GLU A 676 7.44 6.66 -19.81
C GLU A 676 7.97 5.69 -18.76
N VAL A 677 7.20 4.64 -18.50
CA VAL A 677 7.65 3.50 -17.69
C VAL A 677 7.98 2.36 -18.62
N VAL A 678 9.22 1.90 -18.57
CA VAL A 678 9.70 0.72 -19.28
C VAL A 678 9.67 -0.47 -18.33
N GLU A 679 8.96 -1.51 -18.72
CA GLU A 679 8.76 -2.72 -17.95
C GLU A 679 9.54 -3.88 -18.58
N LEU A 680 10.27 -4.64 -17.77
CA LEU A 680 11.04 -5.78 -18.21
C LEU A 680 10.45 -7.07 -17.66
N TYR A 681 9.89 -7.85 -18.56
CA TYR A 681 9.39 -9.19 -18.26
C TYR A 681 10.36 -10.25 -18.76
N ILE A 682 10.36 -11.41 -18.11
CA ILE A 682 11.19 -12.53 -18.49
C ILE A 682 10.34 -13.76 -18.69
N SER A 683 10.54 -14.41 -19.84
CA SER A 683 9.97 -15.72 -20.17
C SER A 683 11.07 -16.77 -20.09
N ALA A 684 10.86 -17.77 -19.23
CA ALA A 684 11.81 -18.85 -19.04
C ALA A 684 11.75 -19.88 -20.19
N PRO A 685 12.84 -20.62 -20.45
CA PRO A 685 12.79 -21.75 -21.38
C PRO A 685 11.77 -22.78 -20.90
N ASP A 686 11.06 -23.42 -21.84
CA ASP A 686 10.07 -24.47 -21.58
C ASP A 686 9.08 -24.13 -20.44
N ASN A 687 8.66 -22.85 -20.36
CA ASN A 687 7.87 -22.33 -19.24
C ASN A 687 6.59 -23.12 -18.98
N LYS A 688 5.94 -23.66 -20.02
CA LYS A 688 4.72 -24.49 -19.87
C LYS A 688 5.04 -25.84 -19.22
N ALA A 689 6.07 -26.54 -19.69
CA ALA A 689 6.48 -27.84 -19.13
C ALA A 689 6.98 -27.68 -17.69
N ALA A 690 7.63 -26.54 -17.38
CA ALA A 690 8.10 -26.21 -16.05
C ALA A 690 6.99 -25.62 -15.13
N ASN A 691 5.74 -25.57 -15.59
CA ASN A 691 4.62 -24.91 -14.90
C ASN A 691 4.99 -23.50 -14.40
N LYS A 692 5.43 -22.66 -15.33
CA LYS A 692 5.77 -21.25 -15.08
C LYS A 692 4.83 -20.33 -15.84
N PRO A 693 4.63 -19.09 -15.34
CA PRO A 693 3.93 -18.06 -16.11
C PRO A 693 4.61 -17.82 -17.47
N VAL A 694 3.83 -17.37 -18.46
CA VAL A 694 4.40 -17.02 -19.79
C VAL A 694 5.44 -15.93 -19.68
N LYS A 695 5.29 -15.06 -18.70
CA LYS A 695 6.24 -13.99 -18.36
C LYS A 695 6.08 -13.53 -16.92
N GLU A 696 7.15 -12.99 -16.36
CA GLU A 696 7.18 -12.42 -15.01
C GLU A 696 7.98 -11.12 -15.04
N LEU A 697 7.47 -10.06 -14.41
CA LEU A 697 8.20 -8.80 -14.24
C LEU A 697 9.44 -9.04 -13.36
N LYS A 698 10.58 -8.57 -13.81
CA LYS A 698 11.84 -8.66 -13.04
C LYS A 698 12.51 -7.31 -12.80
N ALA A 699 12.23 -6.31 -13.63
CA ALA A 699 12.73 -4.95 -13.44
C ALA A 699 11.83 -3.93 -14.15
N TYR A 700 12.00 -2.68 -13.82
CA TYR A 700 11.39 -1.55 -14.51
C TYR A 700 12.24 -0.29 -14.33
N ALA A 701 12.02 0.67 -15.22
CA ALA A 701 12.64 1.99 -15.13
C ALA A 701 11.67 3.06 -15.63
N LYS A 702 11.69 4.23 -15.01
CA LYS A 702 10.92 5.38 -15.46
C LYS A 702 11.86 6.45 -16.01
N THR A 703 11.52 7.01 -17.18
CA THR A 703 12.30 8.08 -17.77
C THR A 703 12.19 9.37 -16.95
N LYS A 704 13.13 10.28 -17.13
CA LYS A 704 12.92 11.69 -16.80
C LYS A 704 11.74 12.24 -17.62
N LEU A 705 11.34 13.48 -17.35
CA LEU A 705 10.40 14.19 -18.20
C LEU A 705 11.08 14.49 -19.55
N LEU A 706 10.55 13.89 -20.62
CA LEU A 706 11.07 14.05 -21.98
C LEU A 706 10.27 15.11 -22.72
N ALA A 707 10.96 16.13 -23.23
CA ALA A 707 10.38 17.07 -24.19
C ALA A 707 10.08 16.37 -25.54
N PRO A 708 9.23 16.95 -26.41
CA PRO A 708 9.05 16.44 -27.78
C PRO A 708 10.40 16.21 -28.48
N ASP A 709 10.54 15.08 -29.16
CA ASP A 709 11.76 14.59 -29.83
C ASP A 709 12.94 14.24 -28.90
N GLU A 710 12.85 14.48 -27.59
CA GLU A 710 13.90 14.11 -26.64
C GLU A 710 13.95 12.60 -26.43
N THR A 711 15.16 12.09 -26.20
CA THR A 711 15.44 10.68 -25.95
C THR A 711 16.12 10.47 -24.59
N GLU A 712 15.91 9.29 -24.04
CA GLU A 712 16.68 8.79 -22.89
C GLU A 712 16.93 7.30 -23.07
N THR A 713 18.14 6.85 -22.79
CA THR A 713 18.45 5.43 -22.69
C THR A 713 18.31 5.00 -21.24
N VAL A 714 17.31 4.17 -20.96
CA VAL A 714 17.13 3.57 -19.65
C VAL A 714 17.87 2.24 -19.55
N VAL A 715 18.36 1.92 -18.37
CA VAL A 715 19.12 0.70 -18.08
C VAL A 715 18.46 -0.05 -16.92
N MET A 716 18.25 -1.34 -17.12
CA MET A 716 17.70 -2.24 -16.11
C MET A 716 18.64 -3.42 -15.92
N THR A 717 18.82 -3.86 -14.69
CA THR A 717 19.70 -4.98 -14.35
C THR A 717 18.89 -6.10 -13.70
N VAL A 718 19.10 -7.32 -14.17
CA VAL A 718 18.54 -8.55 -13.59
C VAL A 718 19.69 -9.50 -13.26
N LYS A 719 19.79 -9.90 -12.00
CA LYS A 719 20.77 -10.92 -11.60
C LYS A 719 20.32 -12.29 -12.12
N ALA A 720 21.27 -13.15 -12.47
CA ALA A 720 20.95 -14.52 -12.90
C ALA A 720 20.13 -15.27 -11.83
N ALA A 721 20.40 -15.04 -10.55
CA ALA A 721 19.65 -15.62 -9.44
C ALA A 721 18.16 -15.19 -9.42
N ASP A 722 17.80 -14.02 -9.96
CA ASP A 722 16.41 -13.53 -10.02
C ASP A 722 15.56 -14.27 -11.07
N LEU A 723 16.20 -15.08 -11.93
CA LEU A 723 15.53 -15.97 -12.89
C LEU A 723 14.99 -17.25 -12.23
N ALA A 724 15.38 -17.51 -10.97
CA ALA A 724 15.06 -18.74 -10.27
C ALA A 724 13.57 -18.89 -9.99
N SER A 725 13.10 -20.14 -10.03
CA SER A 725 11.84 -20.59 -9.44
C SER A 725 12.13 -21.45 -8.23
N PHE A 726 11.16 -21.55 -7.32
CA PHE A 726 11.32 -22.41 -6.15
C PHE A 726 10.90 -23.85 -6.48
N ASP A 727 11.82 -24.79 -6.26
CA ASP A 727 11.59 -26.23 -6.37
C ASP A 727 11.33 -26.79 -4.97
N GLU A 728 10.09 -27.21 -4.70
CA GLU A 728 9.68 -27.75 -3.41
C GLU A 728 10.35 -29.09 -3.08
N ALA A 729 10.57 -29.93 -4.09
CA ALA A 729 11.21 -31.24 -3.89
C ALA A 729 12.67 -31.11 -3.51
N ALA A 730 13.36 -30.18 -4.13
CA ALA A 730 14.77 -29.88 -3.84
C ALA A 730 14.96 -28.92 -2.65
N SER A 731 13.92 -28.25 -2.19
CA SER A 731 13.97 -27.12 -1.26
C SER A 731 15.02 -26.11 -1.68
N ALA A 732 14.91 -25.62 -2.91
CA ALA A 732 15.91 -24.77 -3.52
C ALA A 732 15.33 -23.77 -4.52
N TRP A 733 15.98 -22.64 -4.64
CA TRP A 733 15.83 -21.75 -5.78
C TRP A 733 16.63 -22.32 -6.96
N VAL A 734 15.97 -22.53 -8.10
CA VAL A 734 16.56 -23.18 -9.28
C VAL A 734 16.43 -22.29 -10.50
N VAL A 735 17.56 -21.95 -11.12
CA VAL A 735 17.64 -21.37 -12.45
C VAL A 735 17.84 -22.51 -13.44
N ALA A 736 16.90 -22.71 -14.35
CA ALA A 736 17.08 -23.69 -15.43
C ALA A 736 18.10 -23.17 -16.43
N ALA A 737 18.98 -24.07 -16.92
CA ALA A 737 19.84 -23.72 -18.05
C ALA A 737 19.01 -23.56 -19.32
N GLY A 738 19.35 -22.59 -20.15
CA GLY A 738 18.69 -22.39 -21.44
C GLY A 738 18.55 -20.93 -21.86
N GLU A 739 17.91 -20.73 -23.02
CA GLU A 739 17.66 -19.40 -23.56
C GLU A 739 16.41 -18.79 -22.92
N TYR A 740 16.60 -17.66 -22.24
CA TYR A 740 15.54 -16.82 -21.68
C TYR A 740 15.21 -15.70 -22.63
N GLN A 741 13.93 -15.33 -22.70
CA GLN A 741 13.48 -14.14 -23.42
C GLN A 741 13.32 -12.98 -22.42
N PHE A 742 13.90 -11.85 -22.76
CA PHE A 742 13.79 -10.59 -22.04
C PHE A 742 12.88 -9.67 -22.83
N LEU A 743 11.68 -9.46 -22.31
CA LEU A 743 10.58 -8.78 -22.99
C LEU A 743 10.48 -7.35 -22.46
N VAL A 744 10.93 -6.41 -23.26
CA VAL A 744 10.84 -4.97 -22.95
C VAL A 744 9.46 -4.48 -23.38
N GLY A 745 8.66 -3.97 -22.46
CA GLY A 745 7.28 -3.59 -22.73
C GLY A 745 6.87 -2.27 -22.11
N ALA A 746 5.75 -1.76 -22.61
CA ALA A 746 5.00 -0.64 -22.04
C ALA A 746 3.85 -1.10 -21.14
N SER A 747 3.54 -2.38 -21.15
CA SER A 747 2.63 -3.11 -20.25
C SER A 747 2.88 -4.61 -20.42
N SER A 748 2.21 -5.45 -19.63
CA SER A 748 2.31 -6.91 -19.75
C SER A 748 1.81 -7.43 -21.12
N GLN A 749 0.98 -6.66 -21.82
CA GLN A 749 0.42 -7.02 -23.13
C GLN A 749 0.90 -6.13 -24.28
N ASP A 750 1.77 -5.17 -24.03
CA ASP A 750 2.36 -4.29 -25.04
C ASP A 750 3.89 -4.41 -25.03
N ILE A 751 4.39 -5.49 -25.64
CA ILE A 751 5.83 -5.77 -25.74
C ILE A 751 6.41 -5.06 -26.96
N LYS A 752 7.43 -4.25 -26.74
CA LYS A 752 8.10 -3.41 -27.74
C LYS A 752 9.35 -4.07 -28.31
N ALA A 753 10.07 -4.86 -27.52
CA ALA A 753 11.25 -5.58 -27.96
C ALA A 753 11.40 -6.91 -27.20
N THR A 754 11.97 -7.89 -27.91
CA THR A 754 12.30 -9.21 -27.33
C THR A 754 13.79 -9.45 -27.52
N LEU A 755 14.51 -9.58 -26.41
CA LEU A 755 15.93 -9.90 -26.38
C LEU A 755 16.11 -11.33 -25.86
N LYS A 756 17.24 -11.94 -26.12
CA LYS A 756 17.54 -13.31 -25.72
C LYS A 756 18.92 -13.39 -25.08
N ALA A 757 19.01 -14.15 -24.00
CA ALA A 757 20.28 -14.50 -23.37
C ALA A 757 20.19 -15.90 -22.77
N THR A 758 21.33 -16.55 -22.66
CA THR A 758 21.41 -17.90 -22.08
C THR A 758 21.83 -17.81 -20.62
N ALA A 759 21.03 -18.39 -19.73
CA ALA A 759 21.43 -18.56 -18.34
C ALA A 759 22.01 -19.98 -18.12
N LYS A 760 22.98 -20.05 -17.20
CA LYS A 760 23.52 -21.32 -16.71
C LYS A 760 22.64 -21.86 -15.58
N ALA A 761 22.59 -23.17 -15.43
CA ALA A 761 21.93 -23.79 -14.30
C ALA A 761 22.54 -23.30 -12.97
N GLN A 762 21.68 -22.89 -12.05
CA GLN A 762 22.08 -22.51 -10.69
C GLN A 762 21.09 -23.14 -9.70
N GLN A 763 21.59 -23.49 -8.52
CA GLN A 763 20.75 -24.00 -7.46
C GLN A 763 21.21 -23.41 -6.12
N THR A 764 20.29 -22.78 -5.39
CA THR A 764 20.55 -22.26 -4.05
C THR A 764 19.59 -22.95 -3.07
N LYS A 765 20.13 -23.85 -2.26
CA LYS A 765 19.35 -24.56 -1.24
C LYS A 765 18.91 -23.61 -0.13
N VAL A 766 17.72 -23.85 0.39
CA VAL A 766 17.13 -23.19 1.54
C VAL A 766 16.49 -24.23 2.46
N ASN A 767 15.96 -23.79 3.58
CA ASN A 767 15.31 -24.70 4.54
C ASN A 767 13.96 -25.18 4.01
N ASN A 768 13.68 -26.47 4.23
CA ASN A 768 12.41 -27.09 3.85
C ASN A 768 11.36 -26.90 4.95
N VAL A 769 10.80 -25.70 5.01
CA VAL A 769 9.88 -25.25 6.03
C VAL A 769 8.57 -24.71 5.44
N MET A 770 7.55 -24.50 6.27
CA MET A 770 6.25 -23.93 5.89
C MET A 770 5.44 -24.80 4.89
N LYS A 771 5.54 -26.11 4.99
CA LYS A 771 4.73 -27.00 4.15
C LYS A 771 3.24 -26.94 4.48
N PRO A 772 2.34 -26.99 3.48
CA PRO A 772 0.93 -27.24 3.73
C PRO A 772 0.70 -28.57 4.48
N GLN A 773 -0.30 -28.61 5.33
CA GLN A 773 -0.61 -29.82 6.12
C GLN A 773 -1.29 -30.93 5.30
N GLY A 774 -1.81 -30.61 4.10
CA GLY A 774 -2.52 -31.53 3.23
C GLY A 774 -2.17 -31.35 1.76
N THR A 775 -2.74 -32.19 0.92
CA THR A 775 -2.61 -32.05 -0.53
C THR A 775 -3.50 -30.91 -1.03
N MET A 776 -2.93 -30.00 -1.79
CA MET A 776 -3.62 -28.89 -2.43
C MET A 776 -3.91 -29.21 -3.90
N ASN A 777 -5.09 -28.80 -4.37
CA ASN A 777 -5.44 -28.88 -5.79
C ASN A 777 -4.97 -27.61 -6.51
N LEU A 778 -3.68 -27.55 -6.82
CA LEU A 778 -3.04 -26.36 -7.39
C LEU A 778 -3.31 -26.24 -8.89
N LEU A 779 -3.57 -25.02 -9.33
CA LEU A 779 -3.67 -24.66 -10.74
C LEU A 779 -2.36 -24.94 -11.46
N LYS A 780 -2.45 -25.62 -12.59
CA LYS A 780 -1.31 -25.92 -13.47
C LYS A 780 -1.62 -25.48 -14.89
N ARG A 781 -0.58 -25.09 -15.57
CA ARG A 781 -0.63 -24.65 -16.97
C ARG A 781 -0.50 -25.79 -17.98
#